data_82c8200250d232db817a80868466a736
#
_entry.id   82c8200250d232db817a80868466a736
#
_cell.length_a   1.000
_cell.length_b   1.000
_cell.length_c   1.000
_cell.angle_alpha   90.00
_cell.angle_beta   90.00
_cell.angle_gamma   90.00
#
_symmetry.space_group_name_H-M   'P 1'
#
loop_
_entity.id
_entity.type
_entity.pdbx_description
1 polymer ?
#
loop_
_entity_poly.entity_id
_entity_poly.type
_entity_poly.pdbx_seq_one_letter_code
_entity_poly.pdbx_strand_id
1 'polypeptide(L)'
;MGPITKFNWYDNSAIGTASPTPEQVNALFLTAFTADKGTEQMIRIKGEDFYKMYGSSLSFARHGQVLLQAGKIIDAGGELLCKRIVAYDATLSNIILTVQVTNVTKQEKYADTGQPLYIDAATGDTTTEQYDAELHENEKYTVTNTVIKWLADNSVTNCKTSDEVYEAAESLYQAYNQMPIDDYKQTLPEEERDQLFTDVSYGIYPLYVITDIGRNADVKSIRIVPKYEVSRRLGFMIYTLSEIEGATVNENVTVTANPNLIYNNVSYAITDKSMGELKTIPVSGMLEAYVTKLSELTGIPYEQLINMDVFFGCNIKGASIDGVTVDTDGIDISGEFGVKLASGSNGTEFDYNGTTAYYKSDAYAEALCKFYRGYSVQANDPFPYDDQIYNVDVHKIVACVDANYPIKVKNAITELADFREDFFVFRDYTTDVYTFADALDVQSKLKKTRFAADYLTTYDVIDPYTRKRIRVTMMYDLVQPLVVHFSNSPYAPFAGVINGFVLSNAIEGTINFVPVTTPEFDQIGLLDDVRVNYATYHEYNGDLTVVSLYTSQDAYTQLSYVNNVVAIQEVMRALRTACPRNRYRLQTGNDFSDYKQACSAVLKNFTNWFAGLAFIYQQDDLEADQKIFHAAIEFAFNNWVQSEIFDLYAIPTALVTE
;
A
#
# COMPACT_ATOMS: atom_id res chain seq x y z
N MET A 1 21.11 10.97 -27.29
CA MET A 1 20.52 9.97 -26.39
C MET A 1 20.83 10.36 -24.95
N GLY A 2 19.86 10.19 -24.04
CA GLY A 2 20.14 10.34 -22.61
C GLY A 2 21.02 9.19 -22.07
N PRO A 3 21.57 9.31 -20.84
CA PRO A 3 22.43 8.28 -20.24
C PRO A 3 21.57 7.09 -19.80
N ILE A 4 21.48 6.07 -20.65
CA ILE A 4 20.74 4.83 -20.39
C ILE A 4 21.69 3.63 -20.43
N THR A 5 21.36 2.58 -19.67
CA THR A 5 21.95 1.25 -19.80
C THR A 5 21.00 0.40 -20.67
N LYS A 6 21.47 -0.08 -21.80
CA LYS A 6 20.69 -0.90 -22.73
C LYS A 6 21.31 -2.29 -22.82
N PHE A 7 20.48 -3.32 -22.80
CA PHE A 7 20.88 -4.70 -23.04
C PHE A 7 20.18 -5.20 -24.32
N ASN A 8 20.96 -5.87 -25.18
CA ASN A 8 20.43 -6.56 -26.34
C ASN A 8 20.63 -8.06 -26.12
N TRP A 9 19.58 -8.84 -26.30
CA TRP A 9 19.61 -10.29 -26.10
C TRP A 9 19.94 -10.98 -27.42
N TYR A 10 21.03 -11.77 -27.40
CA TYR A 10 21.42 -12.64 -28.50
C TYR A 10 21.54 -14.07 -27.98
N ASP A 11 20.81 -14.99 -28.61
CA ASP A 11 20.87 -16.41 -28.23
C ASP A 11 21.80 -17.16 -29.20
N ASN A 12 23.05 -17.34 -28.79
CA ASN A 12 24.09 -18.04 -29.55
C ASN A 12 24.59 -19.29 -28.81
N SER A 13 23.69 -20.03 -28.14
CA SER A 13 24.03 -21.06 -27.15
C SER A 13 24.69 -22.30 -27.68
N ALA A 14 25.92 -22.59 -27.25
CA ALA A 14 26.62 -23.87 -27.30
C ALA A 14 27.60 -24.09 -26.14
N ILE A 15 27.29 -25.01 -25.33
CA ILE A 15 27.90 -25.94 -24.33
C ILE A 15 29.25 -25.66 -23.62
N GLY A 16 29.28 -25.85 -22.26
CA GLY A 16 30.44 -26.08 -21.41
C GLY A 16 30.37 -25.69 -19.91
N THR A 17 31.02 -26.34 -19.00
CA THR A 17 30.75 -26.60 -17.56
C THR A 17 31.37 -25.70 -16.47
N ALA A 18 30.74 -25.50 -15.41
CA ALA A 18 30.63 -25.33 -13.91
C ALA A 18 31.66 -24.52 -13.07
N SER A 19 31.40 -23.95 -12.01
CA SER A 19 30.62 -23.52 -10.85
C SER A 19 31.48 -22.66 -9.85
N PRO A 20 31.21 -21.91 -8.87
CA PRO A 20 30.47 -21.73 -7.63
C PRO A 20 30.04 -20.32 -7.16
N THR A 21 29.52 -20.16 -5.99
CA THR A 21 28.58 -19.34 -5.23
C THR A 21 28.67 -17.79 -5.17
N PRO A 22 27.54 -17.08 -5.13
CA PRO A 22 27.44 -15.60 -5.06
C PRO A 22 26.84 -15.01 -3.78
N GLU A 23 26.85 -13.67 -3.71
CA GLU A 23 26.24 -12.85 -2.64
C GLU A 23 24.71 -12.87 -2.66
N GLN A 24 24.09 -12.73 -1.47
CA GLN A 24 22.64 -12.71 -1.31
C GLN A 24 21.97 -11.58 -2.13
N VAL A 25 20.98 -11.95 -2.93
CA VAL A 25 20.10 -11.04 -3.67
C VAL A 25 18.82 -10.82 -2.86
N ASN A 26 18.42 -9.57 -2.64
CA ASN A 26 17.11 -9.27 -2.07
C ASN A 26 16.02 -9.57 -3.10
N ALA A 27 15.18 -10.57 -2.82
CA ALA A 27 14.10 -10.98 -3.70
C ALA A 27 12.94 -9.97 -3.64
N LEU A 28 12.93 -8.98 -4.55
CA LEU A 28 11.88 -7.98 -4.69
C LEU A 28 10.87 -8.42 -5.75
N PHE A 29 9.64 -8.72 -5.33
CA PHE A 29 8.55 -9.13 -6.21
C PHE A 29 7.61 -7.97 -6.51
N LEU A 30 7.19 -7.85 -7.78
CA LEU A 30 6.14 -6.90 -8.17
C LEU A 30 4.76 -7.55 -8.05
N THR A 31 3.82 -6.86 -7.42
CA THR A 31 2.42 -7.30 -7.35
C THR A 31 1.45 -6.13 -7.26
N ALA A 32 0.22 -6.33 -7.73
CA ALA A 32 -0.87 -5.39 -7.53
C ALA A 32 -2.11 -6.15 -7.09
N PHE A 33 -2.83 -5.63 -6.11
CA PHE A 33 -3.94 -6.34 -5.49
C PHE A 33 -5.01 -5.40 -4.93
N THR A 34 -6.20 -5.91 -4.67
CA THR A 34 -7.18 -5.28 -3.77
C THR A 34 -6.90 -5.71 -2.33
N ALA A 35 -7.15 -4.84 -1.38
CA ALA A 35 -7.11 -5.15 0.06
C ALA A 35 -8.18 -4.33 0.79
N ASP A 36 -8.57 -4.79 1.98
CA ASP A 36 -9.63 -4.13 2.76
C ASP A 36 -9.22 -2.73 3.24
N LYS A 37 -7.93 -2.50 3.44
CA LYS A 37 -7.36 -1.21 3.86
C LYS A 37 -5.96 -0.98 3.30
N GLY A 38 -5.36 0.15 3.61
CA GLY A 38 -3.98 0.49 3.28
C GLY A 38 -3.85 1.55 2.19
N THR A 39 -2.62 1.98 1.97
CA THR A 39 -2.32 3.03 0.99
C THR A 39 -2.55 2.57 -0.46
N GLU A 40 -2.93 3.51 -1.31
CA GLU A 40 -3.04 3.33 -2.76
C GLU A 40 -1.73 3.68 -3.49
N GLN A 41 -0.76 4.22 -2.79
CA GLN A 41 0.54 4.49 -3.37
C GLN A 41 1.32 3.19 -3.58
N MET A 42 2.14 3.17 -4.63
CA MET A 42 3.08 2.06 -4.81
C MET A 42 4.17 2.15 -3.76
N ILE A 43 4.30 1.11 -2.97
CA ILE A 43 5.29 1.06 -1.87
C ILE A 43 6.13 -0.21 -1.94
N ARG A 44 7.35 -0.10 -1.41
CA ARG A 44 8.20 -1.24 -1.12
C ARG A 44 8.02 -1.63 0.34
N ILE A 45 7.61 -2.88 0.60
CA ILE A 45 7.22 -3.35 1.92
C ILE A 45 7.77 -4.75 2.21
N LYS A 46 8.05 -5.04 3.49
CA LYS A 46 8.56 -6.32 3.97
C LYS A 46 8.10 -6.62 5.39
N GLY A 47 8.18 -7.88 5.77
CA GLY A 47 7.92 -8.35 7.14
C GLY A 47 6.53 -7.96 7.65
N GLU A 48 6.44 -7.68 8.93
CA GLU A 48 5.18 -7.35 9.60
C GLU A 48 4.50 -6.08 9.08
N ASP A 49 5.23 -5.17 8.44
CA ASP A 49 4.67 -3.91 7.94
C ASP A 49 3.62 -4.15 6.85
N PHE A 50 3.72 -5.27 6.11
CA PHE A 50 2.70 -5.69 5.16
C PHE A 50 1.35 -5.91 5.83
N TYR A 51 1.32 -6.66 6.92
CA TYR A 51 0.08 -6.97 7.66
C TYR A 51 -0.46 -5.74 8.40
N LYS A 52 0.42 -4.87 8.90
CA LYS A 52 0.03 -3.59 9.49
C LYS A 52 -0.66 -2.69 8.47
N MET A 53 -0.13 -2.67 7.24
CA MET A 53 -0.64 -1.82 6.15
C MET A 53 -1.95 -2.34 5.56
N TYR A 54 -2.01 -3.63 5.22
CA TYR A 54 -3.09 -4.21 4.42
C TYR A 54 -4.03 -5.15 5.20
N GLY A 55 -3.76 -5.36 6.49
CA GLY A 55 -4.53 -6.22 7.38
C GLY A 55 -3.98 -7.64 7.49
N SER A 56 -4.31 -8.30 8.59
CA SER A 56 -3.89 -9.67 8.89
C SER A 56 -4.82 -10.74 8.33
N SER A 57 -6.05 -10.40 7.97
CA SER A 57 -7.02 -11.31 7.38
C SER A 57 -7.06 -11.14 5.86
N LEU A 58 -6.33 -12.00 5.16
CA LEU A 58 -6.21 -11.95 3.70
C LEU A 58 -7.35 -12.76 3.07
N SER A 59 -8.52 -12.14 2.90
CA SER A 59 -9.75 -12.81 2.45
C SER A 59 -9.67 -13.28 1.00
N PHE A 60 -9.55 -14.60 0.79
CA PHE A 60 -9.66 -15.20 -0.54
C PHE A 60 -11.00 -14.92 -1.22
N ALA A 61 -12.09 -14.97 -0.46
CA ALA A 61 -13.43 -14.77 -1.01
C ALA A 61 -13.59 -13.38 -1.67
N ARG A 62 -12.90 -12.37 -1.15
CA ARG A 62 -12.96 -10.99 -1.62
C ARG A 62 -11.86 -10.66 -2.62
N HIS A 63 -10.63 -10.99 -2.29
CA HIS A 63 -9.43 -10.54 -3.03
C HIS A 63 -8.83 -11.62 -3.92
N GLY A 64 -9.28 -12.86 -3.83
CA GLY A 64 -8.71 -13.99 -4.55
C GLY A 64 -7.36 -14.44 -4.00
N GLN A 65 -6.58 -15.11 -4.85
CA GLN A 65 -5.32 -15.73 -4.49
C GLN A 65 -4.20 -14.72 -4.25
N VAL A 66 -4.23 -13.56 -4.90
CA VAL A 66 -3.10 -12.61 -4.95
C VAL A 66 -2.66 -12.13 -3.57
N LEU A 67 -3.60 -11.81 -2.70
CA LEU A 67 -3.28 -11.29 -1.37
C LEU A 67 -2.69 -12.39 -0.47
N LEU A 68 -3.16 -13.63 -0.60
CA LEU A 68 -2.57 -14.79 0.07
C LEU A 68 -1.14 -15.06 -0.40
N GLN A 69 -0.87 -14.95 -1.71
CA GLN A 69 0.48 -15.10 -2.26
C GLN A 69 1.40 -13.98 -1.79
N ALA A 70 0.91 -12.73 -1.74
CA ALA A 70 1.66 -11.60 -1.20
C ALA A 70 2.09 -11.88 0.26
N GLY A 71 1.17 -12.36 1.11
CA GLY A 71 1.49 -12.79 2.47
C GLY A 71 2.56 -13.88 2.51
N LYS A 72 2.44 -14.92 1.67
CA LYS A 72 3.43 -16.00 1.60
C LYS A 72 4.83 -15.52 1.15
N ILE A 73 4.91 -14.54 0.25
CA ILE A 73 6.20 -13.93 -0.16
C ILE A 73 6.83 -13.23 1.05
N ILE A 74 6.05 -12.47 1.80
CA ILE A 74 6.50 -11.77 3.02
C ILE A 74 6.96 -12.76 4.09
N ASP A 75 6.19 -13.83 4.33
CA ASP A 75 6.50 -14.86 5.33
C ASP A 75 7.79 -15.63 4.99
N ALA A 76 8.10 -15.77 3.71
CA ALA A 76 9.35 -16.36 3.24
C ALA A 76 10.56 -15.41 3.33
N GLY A 77 10.38 -14.17 3.82
CA GLY A 77 11.42 -13.16 3.92
C GLY A 77 11.65 -12.34 2.65
N GLY A 78 10.77 -12.45 1.66
CA GLY A 78 10.80 -11.64 0.45
C GLY A 78 10.34 -10.19 0.69
N GLU A 79 10.59 -9.34 -0.30
CA GLU A 79 10.11 -7.96 -0.34
C GLU A 79 9.09 -7.81 -1.47
N LEU A 80 8.09 -6.98 -1.25
CA LEU A 80 7.10 -6.63 -2.26
C LEU A 80 7.25 -5.18 -2.69
N LEU A 81 7.29 -4.95 -3.99
CA LEU A 81 6.90 -3.69 -4.60
C LEU A 81 5.42 -3.83 -4.96
N CYS A 82 4.55 -3.23 -4.19
CA CYS A 82 3.13 -3.48 -4.32
C CYS A 82 2.31 -2.20 -4.46
N LYS A 83 1.20 -2.33 -5.18
CA LYS A 83 0.16 -1.30 -5.30
C LYS A 83 -1.19 -1.87 -4.94
N ARG A 84 -1.89 -1.19 -4.04
CA ARG A 84 -3.30 -1.46 -3.81
C ARG A 84 -4.14 -0.81 -4.90
N ILE A 85 -4.92 -1.62 -5.59
CA ILE A 85 -5.87 -1.18 -6.62
C ILE A 85 -7.24 -0.99 -5.95
N VAL A 86 -7.83 0.17 -6.14
CA VAL A 86 -9.11 0.57 -5.54
C VAL A 86 -10.11 0.94 -6.63
N ALA A 87 -11.38 0.69 -6.35
CA ALA A 87 -12.47 1.11 -7.23
C ALA A 87 -12.50 2.64 -7.36
N TYR A 88 -12.86 3.13 -8.54
CA TYR A 88 -12.91 4.58 -8.78
C TYR A 88 -13.96 5.29 -7.91
N ASP A 89 -15.05 4.62 -7.57
CA ASP A 89 -16.13 5.12 -6.72
C ASP A 89 -15.89 4.89 -5.22
N ALA A 90 -14.74 4.35 -4.83
CA ALA A 90 -14.34 4.24 -3.44
C ALA A 90 -14.08 5.63 -2.83
N THR A 91 -14.33 5.76 -1.52
CA THR A 91 -14.23 7.03 -0.78
C THR A 91 -13.40 6.89 0.49
N LEU A 92 -12.87 8.03 0.97
CA LEU A 92 -12.08 8.12 2.19
C LEU A 92 -12.96 8.17 3.43
N SER A 93 -12.58 7.44 4.46
CA SER A 93 -13.03 7.70 5.83
C SER A 93 -12.36 8.97 6.36
N ASN A 94 -13.14 9.83 7.00
CA ASN A 94 -12.63 11.10 7.51
C ASN A 94 -13.31 11.52 8.82
N ILE A 95 -12.66 12.46 9.51
CA ILE A 95 -13.20 13.22 10.64
C ILE A 95 -12.66 14.63 10.54
N ILE A 96 -13.50 15.60 10.80
CA ILE A 96 -13.12 17.01 10.88
C ILE A 96 -13.19 17.43 12.34
N LEU A 97 -12.08 17.90 12.86
CA LEU A 97 -12.05 18.57 14.14
C LEU A 97 -12.37 20.04 13.94
N THR A 98 -13.42 20.50 14.60
CA THR A 98 -13.88 21.89 14.57
C THR A 98 -13.80 22.51 15.94
N VAL A 99 -13.71 23.82 15.97
CA VAL A 99 -13.90 24.63 17.17
C VAL A 99 -15.21 25.39 17.02
N GLN A 100 -16.07 25.25 18.00
CA GLN A 100 -17.24 26.09 18.17
C GLN A 100 -16.95 27.14 19.23
N VAL A 101 -17.08 28.40 18.86
CA VAL A 101 -16.99 29.54 19.77
C VAL A 101 -18.40 30.09 19.99
N THR A 102 -18.88 30.06 21.22
CA THR A 102 -20.22 30.51 21.57
C THR A 102 -20.13 31.71 22.52
N ASN A 103 -20.69 32.85 22.12
CA ASN A 103 -20.85 33.99 22.97
C ASN A 103 -22.22 33.96 23.60
N VAL A 104 -22.25 34.02 24.93
CA VAL A 104 -23.46 33.94 25.73
C VAL A 104 -23.56 35.18 26.58
N THR A 105 -24.57 35.98 26.29
CA THR A 105 -24.88 37.15 27.08
C THR A 105 -26.05 36.84 28.02
N LYS A 106 -25.86 37.06 29.30
CA LYS A 106 -26.85 36.85 30.32
C LYS A 106 -26.98 38.09 31.19
N GLN A 107 -28.19 38.35 31.65
CA GLN A 107 -28.43 39.35 32.68
C GLN A 107 -28.08 38.75 34.04
N GLU A 108 -27.25 39.44 34.80
CA GLU A 108 -26.88 39.03 36.15
C GLU A 108 -28.05 39.17 37.13
N LYS A 109 -28.00 38.37 38.19
CA LYS A 109 -28.97 38.38 39.28
C LYS A 109 -28.30 38.82 40.57
N TYR A 110 -29.03 39.55 41.40
CA TYR A 110 -28.56 39.90 42.73
C TYR A 110 -28.45 38.65 43.60
N ALA A 111 -27.24 38.43 44.17
CA ALA A 111 -26.89 37.18 44.82
C ALA A 111 -27.83 36.77 45.99
N ASP A 112 -28.30 37.74 46.75
CA ASP A 112 -29.08 37.50 47.95
C ASP A 112 -30.59 37.19 47.63
N THR A 113 -31.13 37.79 46.58
CA THR A 113 -32.57 37.69 46.28
C THR A 113 -32.89 36.95 44.99
N GLY A 114 -31.87 36.73 44.10
CA GLY A 114 -32.05 36.16 42.78
C GLY A 114 -32.83 37.06 41.80
N GLN A 115 -33.05 38.33 42.14
CA GLN A 115 -33.71 39.29 41.25
C GLN A 115 -32.78 39.78 40.15
N PRO A 116 -33.28 40.06 38.93
CA PRO A 116 -32.51 40.60 37.83
C PRO A 116 -31.85 41.93 38.23
N LEU A 117 -30.56 42.14 37.82
CA LEU A 117 -29.85 43.37 37.98
C LEU A 117 -29.99 44.28 36.76
N TYR A 118 -30.05 45.56 37.02
CA TYR A 118 -30.04 46.64 36.03
C TYR A 118 -28.98 47.67 36.36
N ILE A 119 -28.63 48.51 35.41
CA ILE A 119 -27.78 49.71 35.58
C ILE A 119 -28.76 50.89 35.71
N ASP A 120 -28.67 51.58 36.81
CA ASP A 120 -29.41 52.82 37.02
C ASP A 120 -28.93 53.88 36.02
N ALA A 121 -29.85 54.38 35.18
CA ALA A 121 -29.55 55.33 34.12
C ALA A 121 -29.03 56.69 34.63
N ALA A 122 -29.30 57.05 35.88
CA ALA A 122 -28.89 58.32 36.48
C ALA A 122 -27.54 58.25 37.22
N THR A 123 -27.30 57.12 37.90
CA THR A 123 -26.10 56.95 38.75
C THR A 123 -25.04 56.07 38.16
N GLY A 124 -25.37 55.17 37.23
CA GLY A 124 -24.52 54.14 36.70
C GLY A 124 -24.29 52.97 37.66
N ASP A 125 -24.93 52.93 38.81
CA ASP A 125 -24.81 51.88 39.81
C ASP A 125 -25.75 50.70 39.49
N THR A 126 -25.47 49.52 40.06
CA THR A 126 -26.37 48.35 39.91
C THR A 126 -27.58 48.47 40.81
N THR A 127 -28.79 48.21 40.25
CA THR A 127 -30.07 48.24 40.96
C THR A 127 -30.87 47.01 40.59
N THR A 128 -31.88 46.65 41.41
CA THR A 128 -32.87 45.63 41.10
C THR A 128 -34.16 46.22 40.51
N GLU A 129 -34.22 47.52 40.36
CA GLU A 129 -35.39 48.21 39.79
C GLU A 129 -35.25 48.33 38.27
N GLN A 130 -36.28 47.83 37.56
CA GLN A 130 -36.33 47.91 36.09
C GLN A 130 -36.64 49.34 35.61
N TYR A 131 -37.27 50.16 36.43
CA TYR A 131 -37.77 51.48 36.08
C TYR A 131 -37.39 52.53 37.12
N ASP A 132 -36.86 53.65 36.65
CA ASP A 132 -36.71 54.82 37.47
C ASP A 132 -37.99 55.67 37.42
N ALA A 133 -38.33 56.34 38.56
CA ALA A 133 -39.54 57.13 38.72
C ALA A 133 -39.59 58.41 37.85
N GLU A 134 -38.51 58.77 37.16
CA GLU A 134 -38.38 59.96 36.32
C GLU A 134 -38.32 59.69 34.79
N LEU A 135 -38.87 58.58 34.31
CA LEU A 135 -39.06 58.27 32.87
C LEU A 135 -37.90 57.56 32.12
N HIS A 136 -36.92 57.01 32.77
CA HIS A 136 -35.89 56.23 32.11
C HIS A 136 -36.01 54.76 32.50
N GLU A 137 -35.98 53.84 31.48
CA GLU A 137 -35.86 52.43 31.68
C GLU A 137 -34.38 52.12 31.97
N ASN A 138 -34.09 51.49 33.11
CA ASN A 138 -32.74 51.09 33.47
C ASN A 138 -32.26 49.97 32.53
N GLU A 139 -31.00 50.05 32.09
CA GLU A 139 -30.43 49.06 31.23
C GLU A 139 -30.16 47.77 31.99
N LYS A 140 -30.35 46.61 31.31
CA LYS A 140 -30.05 45.31 31.90
C LYS A 140 -28.55 45.20 32.16
N TYR A 141 -28.17 44.87 33.39
CA TYR A 141 -26.79 44.57 33.71
C TYR A 141 -26.46 43.19 33.14
N THR A 142 -25.77 43.14 31.98
CA THR A 142 -25.45 41.93 31.25
C THR A 142 -23.97 41.65 31.25
N VAL A 143 -23.62 40.37 31.32
CA VAL A 143 -22.26 39.86 31.18
C VAL A 143 -22.23 38.89 29.99
N THR A 144 -21.26 39.06 29.11
CA THR A 144 -21.02 38.16 28.00
C THR A 144 -19.87 37.23 28.34
N ASN A 145 -20.14 35.94 28.28
CA ASN A 145 -19.14 34.90 28.41
C ASN A 145 -18.90 34.24 27.05
N THR A 146 -17.67 33.93 26.73
CA THR A 146 -17.28 33.16 25.54
C THR A 146 -16.95 31.73 25.95
N VAL A 147 -17.66 30.77 25.38
CA VAL A 147 -17.44 29.33 25.57
C VAL A 147 -16.82 28.77 24.30
N ILE A 148 -15.71 28.05 24.43
CA ILE A 148 -15.00 27.42 23.32
C ILE A 148 -15.07 25.91 23.50
N LYS A 149 -15.57 25.23 22.46
CA LYS A 149 -15.78 23.80 22.48
C LYS A 149 -15.15 23.15 21.24
N TRP A 150 -14.42 22.09 21.44
CA TRP A 150 -13.92 21.26 20.35
C TRP A 150 -14.96 20.18 20.02
N LEU A 151 -15.21 19.99 18.73
CA LEU A 151 -16.18 19.04 18.22
C LEU A 151 -15.54 18.19 17.12
N ALA A 152 -16.00 16.95 16.99
CA ALA A 152 -15.69 16.12 15.84
C ALA A 152 -16.92 16.04 14.93
N ASP A 153 -16.70 16.35 13.67
CA ASP A 153 -17.70 16.27 12.63
C ASP A 153 -17.33 15.18 11.63
N ASN A 154 -18.27 14.30 11.33
CA ASN A 154 -18.17 13.24 10.34
C ASN A 154 -19.25 13.33 9.26
N SER A 155 -19.86 14.50 9.09
CA SER A 155 -20.94 14.73 8.12
C SER A 155 -20.45 14.76 6.67
N VAL A 156 -19.17 15.03 6.46
CA VAL A 156 -18.56 15.05 5.12
C VAL A 156 -18.36 13.63 4.61
N THR A 157 -18.98 13.32 3.48
CA THR A 157 -19.00 12.00 2.86
C THR A 157 -18.65 12.09 1.36
N ASN A 158 -18.38 10.94 0.74
CA ASN A 158 -18.15 10.80 -0.70
C ASN A 158 -16.89 11.50 -1.26
N CYS A 159 -15.94 11.86 -0.42
CA CYS A 159 -14.66 12.42 -0.86
C CYS A 159 -13.66 11.30 -1.21
N LYS A 160 -12.85 11.54 -2.23
CA LYS A 160 -11.85 10.58 -2.74
C LYS A 160 -10.43 10.96 -2.34
N THR A 161 -10.18 12.22 -2.07
CA THR A 161 -8.87 12.75 -1.66
C THR A 161 -8.98 13.52 -0.35
N SER A 162 -7.86 13.68 0.35
CA SER A 162 -7.80 14.53 1.54
C SER A 162 -8.12 15.99 1.22
N ASP A 163 -7.75 16.46 0.02
CA ASP A 163 -8.03 17.83 -0.42
C ASP A 163 -9.53 18.06 -0.61
N GLU A 164 -10.25 17.07 -1.19
CA GLU A 164 -11.71 17.14 -1.32
C GLU A 164 -12.39 17.18 0.07
N VAL A 165 -11.90 16.39 1.03
CA VAL A 165 -12.40 16.44 2.42
C VAL A 165 -12.14 17.81 3.02
N TYR A 166 -10.96 18.36 2.76
CA TYR A 166 -10.58 19.69 3.25
C TYR A 166 -11.48 20.78 2.66
N GLU A 167 -11.69 20.80 1.33
CA GLU A 167 -12.58 21.75 0.67
C GLU A 167 -14.03 21.65 1.18
N ALA A 168 -14.51 20.41 1.39
CA ALA A 168 -15.81 20.18 1.98
C ALA A 168 -15.87 20.64 3.46
N ALA A 169 -14.80 20.48 4.22
CA ALA A 169 -14.70 20.93 5.59
C ALA A 169 -14.76 22.46 5.71
N GLU A 170 -14.23 23.19 4.74
CA GLU A 170 -14.37 24.66 4.73
C GLU A 170 -15.83 25.11 4.65
N SER A 171 -16.71 24.30 4.08
CA SER A 171 -18.14 24.59 4.06
C SER A 171 -18.80 24.52 5.43
N LEU A 172 -18.18 23.88 6.41
CA LEU A 172 -18.62 23.86 7.81
C LEU A 172 -18.29 25.17 8.54
N TYR A 173 -17.46 26.03 7.94
CA TYR A 173 -17.17 27.34 8.52
C TYR A 173 -18.46 28.17 8.63
N GLN A 174 -18.75 28.62 9.82
CA GLN A 174 -19.86 29.51 10.11
C GLN A 174 -19.33 30.71 10.87
N ALA A 175 -19.54 31.89 10.31
CA ALA A 175 -19.41 33.11 11.09
C ALA A 175 -20.44 33.12 12.22
N TYR A 176 -20.33 34.05 13.17
CA TYR A 176 -21.27 34.12 14.26
C TYR A 176 -22.72 34.21 13.78
N ASN A 177 -23.48 33.16 14.12
CA ASN A 177 -24.92 33.07 13.91
C ASN A 177 -25.64 33.20 15.24
N GLN A 178 -26.83 33.77 15.21
CA GLN A 178 -27.71 33.81 16.39
C GLN A 178 -28.24 32.40 16.66
N MET A 179 -28.20 31.98 17.92
CA MET A 179 -28.82 30.74 18.40
C MET A 179 -30.05 31.08 19.21
N PRO A 180 -31.20 30.44 18.96
CA PRO A 180 -32.36 30.60 19.82
C PRO A 180 -32.03 30.25 21.27
N ILE A 181 -32.38 31.12 22.20
CA ILE A 181 -32.07 30.95 23.63
C ILE A 181 -32.62 29.64 24.18
N ASP A 182 -33.81 29.22 23.72
CA ASP A 182 -34.40 27.96 24.16
C ASP A 182 -33.63 26.74 23.69
N ASP A 183 -33.02 26.79 22.49
CA ASP A 183 -32.17 25.74 21.99
C ASP A 183 -30.85 25.66 22.79
N TYR A 184 -30.28 26.82 23.11
CA TYR A 184 -29.08 26.87 23.95
C TYR A 184 -29.35 26.30 25.36
N LYS A 185 -30.51 26.68 25.98
CA LYS A 185 -30.91 26.17 27.29
C LYS A 185 -31.01 24.65 27.33
N GLN A 186 -31.41 24.01 26.22
CA GLN A 186 -31.47 22.55 26.16
C GLN A 186 -30.09 21.88 26.22
N THR A 187 -29.03 22.57 25.83
CA THR A 187 -27.67 22.06 25.92
C THR A 187 -27.09 22.15 27.33
N LEU A 188 -27.72 22.88 28.24
CA LEU A 188 -27.23 23.11 29.60
C LEU A 188 -27.83 22.10 30.60
N PRO A 189 -27.09 21.82 31.71
CA PRO A 189 -27.65 21.15 32.88
C PRO A 189 -28.91 21.83 33.38
N GLU A 190 -29.83 21.06 33.97
CA GLU A 190 -31.15 21.57 34.39
C GLU A 190 -31.04 22.76 35.37
N GLU A 191 -30.04 22.73 36.24
CA GLU A 191 -29.73 23.77 37.25
C GLU A 191 -29.27 25.10 36.64
N GLU A 192 -28.77 25.12 35.41
CA GLU A 192 -28.27 26.32 34.73
C GLU A 192 -29.30 26.95 33.79
N ARG A 193 -30.37 26.26 33.50
CA ARG A 193 -31.43 26.71 32.54
C ARG A 193 -32.24 27.91 33.01
N ASP A 194 -32.22 28.18 34.33
CA ASP A 194 -32.96 29.32 34.95
C ASP A 194 -32.19 30.65 34.86
N GLN A 195 -31.02 30.65 34.20
CA GLN A 195 -30.28 31.89 33.96
C GLN A 195 -31.03 32.79 32.94
N LEU A 196 -30.84 34.10 33.08
CA LEU A 196 -31.51 35.08 32.22
C LEU A 196 -30.68 35.38 30.97
N PHE A 197 -30.65 34.46 30.03
CA PHE A 197 -29.96 34.65 28.76
C PHE A 197 -30.67 35.73 27.93
N THR A 198 -29.88 36.67 27.36
CA THR A 198 -30.37 37.76 26.53
C THR A 198 -29.93 37.66 25.09
N ASP A 199 -28.79 37.07 24.84
CA ASP A 199 -28.28 36.82 23.51
C ASP A 199 -27.35 35.62 23.52
N VAL A 200 -27.45 34.78 22.44
CA VAL A 200 -26.51 33.68 22.22
C VAL A 200 -26.16 33.66 20.74
N SER A 201 -24.86 33.75 20.47
CA SER A 201 -24.34 33.62 19.11
C SER A 201 -23.17 32.64 19.08
N TYR A 202 -22.98 31.97 17.96
CA TYR A 202 -21.91 30.99 17.80
C TYR A 202 -21.27 31.06 16.43
N GLY A 203 -19.99 30.67 16.37
CA GLY A 203 -19.27 30.43 15.15
C GLY A 203 -18.62 29.05 15.17
N ILE A 204 -18.50 28.39 14.01
CA ILE A 204 -17.82 27.11 13.86
C ILE A 204 -16.62 27.29 12.96
N TYR A 205 -15.49 26.76 13.38
CA TYR A 205 -14.25 26.85 12.66
C TYR A 205 -13.57 25.48 12.51
N PRO A 206 -13.41 24.96 11.26
CA PRO A 206 -12.70 23.71 11.05
C PRO A 206 -11.20 23.88 11.28
N LEU A 207 -10.61 23.00 12.12
CA LEU A 207 -9.19 23.06 12.49
C LEU A 207 -8.38 22.01 11.74
N TYR A 208 -8.82 20.75 11.79
CA TYR A 208 -8.09 19.62 11.27
C TYR A 208 -9.01 18.70 10.50
N VAL A 209 -8.47 18.16 9.42
CA VAL A 209 -9.05 17.04 8.70
C VAL A 209 -8.20 15.81 8.96
N ILE A 210 -8.81 14.76 9.48
CA ILE A 210 -8.17 13.47 9.70
C ILE A 210 -8.79 12.50 8.70
N THR A 211 -7.98 11.92 7.84
CA THR A 211 -8.43 10.93 6.84
C THR A 211 -7.67 9.63 6.98
N ASP A 212 -8.27 8.55 6.49
CA ASP A 212 -7.52 7.33 6.23
C ASP A 212 -6.45 7.56 5.16
N ILE A 213 -5.44 6.71 5.12
CA ILE A 213 -4.35 6.78 4.13
C ILE A 213 -4.76 6.26 2.75
N GLY A 214 -5.92 5.64 2.63
CA GLY A 214 -6.47 5.13 1.40
C GLY A 214 -7.99 4.95 1.50
N ARG A 215 -8.64 4.96 0.36
CA ARG A 215 -10.10 4.80 0.26
C ARG A 215 -10.51 3.38 0.63
N ASN A 216 -11.39 3.23 1.60
CA ASN A 216 -11.89 1.94 2.05
C ASN A 216 -13.10 2.09 2.98
N ALA A 217 -13.80 0.98 3.24
CA ALA A 217 -14.93 0.91 4.15
C ALA A 217 -14.53 0.47 5.58
N ASP A 218 -13.24 0.40 5.89
CA ASP A 218 -12.79 0.01 7.22
C ASP A 218 -13.15 1.09 8.24
N VAL A 219 -13.70 0.67 9.36
CA VAL A 219 -14.09 1.58 10.45
C VAL A 219 -12.97 1.61 11.48
N LYS A 220 -12.33 2.76 11.60
CA LYS A 220 -11.26 2.98 12.57
C LYS A 220 -11.79 3.74 13.76
N SER A 221 -11.65 3.14 14.94
CA SER A 221 -11.86 3.84 16.19
C SER A 221 -10.55 4.51 16.59
N ILE A 222 -10.56 5.84 16.67
CA ILE A 222 -9.40 6.62 17.11
C ILE A 222 -9.74 7.42 18.36
N ARG A 223 -8.76 7.61 19.21
CA ARG A 223 -8.81 8.55 20.32
C ARG A 223 -7.95 9.75 20.00
N ILE A 224 -8.45 10.92 20.32
CA ILE A 224 -7.73 12.17 20.23
C ILE A 224 -7.53 12.67 21.65
N VAL A 225 -6.28 12.80 22.04
CA VAL A 225 -5.91 13.27 23.36
C VAL A 225 -5.20 14.61 23.18
N PRO A 226 -5.86 15.73 23.48
CA PRO A 226 -5.19 17.01 23.49
C PRO A 226 -4.04 17.00 24.49
N LYS A 227 -2.89 17.53 24.09
CA LYS A 227 -1.70 17.58 24.91
C LYS A 227 -1.14 18.99 24.94
N TYR A 228 -0.97 19.52 26.14
CA TYR A 228 -0.24 20.75 26.36
C TYR A 228 1.22 20.44 26.67
N GLU A 229 2.13 21.04 25.92
CA GLU A 229 3.56 20.98 26.23
C GLU A 229 4.01 22.27 26.94
N VAL A 230 4.98 22.12 27.84
CA VAL A 230 5.58 23.24 28.63
C VAL A 230 6.09 24.40 27.75
N SER A 231 6.31 24.14 26.47
CA SER A 231 6.70 25.15 25.47
C SER A 231 5.52 25.94 24.86
N ARG A 232 4.32 25.85 25.41
CA ARG A 232 3.08 26.49 24.92
C ARG A 232 2.71 26.05 23.50
N ARG A 233 2.96 24.78 23.16
CA ARG A 233 2.55 24.19 21.90
C ARG A 233 1.28 23.38 22.11
N LEU A 234 0.23 23.77 21.43
CA LEU A 234 -0.96 22.94 21.36
C LEU A 234 -0.64 21.70 20.52
N GLY A 235 -0.93 20.54 21.08
CA GLY A 235 -0.80 19.27 20.41
C GLY A 235 -1.98 18.38 20.75
N PHE A 236 -2.13 17.35 19.97
CA PHE A 236 -2.98 16.25 20.34
C PHE A 236 -2.30 14.95 19.94
N MET A 237 -2.64 13.91 20.63
CA MET A 237 -2.21 12.55 20.33
C MET A 237 -3.38 11.82 19.70
N ILE A 238 -3.07 11.04 18.66
CA ILE A 238 -4.07 10.16 18.03
C ILE A 238 -3.62 8.74 18.25
N TYR A 239 -4.52 7.88 18.68
CA TYR A 239 -4.28 6.46 18.73
C TYR A 239 -5.55 5.68 18.40
N THR A 240 -5.39 4.46 17.91
CA THR A 240 -6.51 3.58 17.60
C THR A 240 -6.92 2.78 18.83
N LEU A 241 -8.20 2.49 18.92
CA LEU A 241 -8.75 1.55 19.87
C LEU A 241 -8.93 0.19 19.19
N SER A 242 -8.38 -0.85 19.79
CA SER A 242 -8.76 -2.20 19.45
C SER A 242 -10.05 -2.57 20.17
N GLU A 243 -11.01 -3.11 19.46
CA GLU A 243 -12.21 -3.73 20.06
C GLU A 243 -11.89 -5.11 20.68
N ILE A 244 -10.68 -5.64 20.43
CA ILE A 244 -10.23 -6.94 20.92
C ILE A 244 -9.18 -6.71 21.99
N GLU A 245 -9.50 -7.08 23.20
CA GLU A 245 -8.60 -6.98 24.34
C GLU A 245 -7.30 -7.75 24.09
N GLY A 246 -6.16 -7.06 24.17
CA GLY A 246 -4.84 -7.63 23.92
C GLY A 246 -4.39 -7.68 22.46
N ALA A 247 -5.20 -7.20 21.51
CA ALA A 247 -4.76 -7.11 20.11
C ALA A 247 -3.97 -5.82 19.85
N THR A 248 -2.86 -5.94 19.13
CA THR A 248 -2.12 -4.79 18.64
C THR A 248 -2.70 -4.38 17.29
N VAL A 249 -3.38 -3.25 17.23
CA VAL A 249 -3.90 -2.68 15.99
C VAL A 249 -2.97 -1.57 15.53
N ASN A 250 -2.47 -1.69 14.31
CA ASN A 250 -1.67 -0.65 13.67
C ASN A 250 -2.53 -0.01 12.58
N GLU A 251 -2.84 1.27 12.76
CA GLU A 251 -3.63 2.03 11.83
C GLU A 251 -2.86 3.23 11.29
N ASN A 252 -3.15 3.59 10.07
CA ASN A 252 -2.55 4.77 9.44
C ASN A 252 -3.65 5.76 9.10
N VAL A 253 -3.43 7.01 9.46
CA VAL A 253 -4.30 8.12 9.10
C VAL A 253 -3.48 9.28 8.59
N THR A 254 -4.08 10.11 7.75
CA THR A 254 -3.51 11.39 7.33
C THR A 254 -4.20 12.50 8.08
N VAL A 255 -3.43 13.39 8.68
CA VAL A 255 -3.93 14.61 9.33
C VAL A 255 -3.56 15.79 8.47
N THR A 256 -4.57 16.47 7.96
CA THR A 256 -4.42 17.71 7.20
C THR A 256 -4.91 18.87 8.03
N ALA A 257 -4.04 19.84 8.28
CA ALA A 257 -4.39 21.05 8.99
C ALA A 257 -4.97 22.08 8.02
N ASN A 258 -5.93 22.87 8.50
CA ASN A 258 -6.48 23.99 7.75
C ASN A 258 -5.37 25.00 7.42
N PRO A 259 -5.01 25.27 6.14
CA PRO A 259 -3.92 26.15 5.76
C PRO A 259 -4.16 27.60 6.16
N ASN A 260 -5.40 28.01 6.41
CA ASN A 260 -5.72 29.33 6.94
C ASN A 260 -5.39 29.48 8.43
N LEU A 261 -5.19 28.36 9.14
CA LEU A 261 -4.84 28.32 10.56
C LEU A 261 -3.52 27.62 10.80
N ILE A 262 -3.17 26.63 10.01
CA ILE A 262 -2.16 25.65 10.35
C ILE A 262 -1.44 25.15 9.09
N TYR A 263 -0.12 25.17 9.13
CA TYR A 263 0.71 24.64 8.06
C TYR A 263 1.17 23.23 8.40
N ASN A 264 0.81 22.21 7.64
CA ASN A 264 1.49 20.94 7.42
C ASN A 264 0.52 19.77 7.26
N ASN A 265 0.55 19.16 6.08
CA ASN A 265 -0.01 17.84 5.85
C ASN A 265 1.00 16.80 6.33
N VAL A 266 0.65 16.01 7.31
CA VAL A 266 1.54 14.97 7.84
C VAL A 266 0.79 13.66 7.94
N SER A 267 1.32 12.63 7.28
CA SER A 267 0.83 11.27 7.41
C SER A 267 1.48 10.58 8.60
N TYR A 268 0.68 9.98 9.46
CA TYR A 268 1.14 9.27 10.64
C TYR A 268 0.72 7.82 10.61
N ALA A 269 1.67 6.94 10.89
CA ALA A 269 1.37 5.56 11.28
C ALA A 269 1.00 5.57 12.76
N ILE A 270 -0.22 5.17 13.06
CA ILE A 270 -0.72 5.09 14.43
C ILE A 270 -0.62 3.64 14.88
N THR A 271 0.14 3.43 15.95
CA THR A 271 0.30 2.13 16.57
C THR A 271 -0.43 2.16 17.90
N ASP A 272 -1.51 1.38 18.03
CA ASP A 272 -2.05 1.06 19.34
C ASP A 272 -1.26 -0.12 19.89
N LYS A 273 -0.41 0.17 20.82
CA LYS A 273 -0.03 -0.82 21.83
C LYS A 273 -0.91 -0.48 23.00
N SER A 274 -1.63 -1.42 23.55
CA SER A 274 -2.57 -1.29 24.66
C SER A 274 -2.07 -0.47 25.89
N MET A 275 -0.87 0.05 25.84
CA MET A 275 -0.20 0.95 26.80
C MET A 275 0.92 1.76 26.12
N GLY A 276 0.84 1.97 24.80
CA GLY A 276 2.00 2.25 24.09
C GLY A 276 2.33 3.66 23.68
N GLU A 277 3.22 3.78 22.74
CA GLU A 277 3.71 5.05 22.23
C GLU A 277 2.62 5.79 21.46
N LEU A 278 1.99 6.70 22.13
CA LEU A 278 1.10 7.67 21.52
C LEU A 278 1.96 8.65 20.69
N LYS A 279 1.60 8.84 19.42
CA LYS A 279 2.26 9.87 18.62
C LYS A 279 1.63 11.21 18.90
N THR A 280 2.42 12.12 19.44
CA THR A 280 2.05 13.52 19.57
C THR A 280 2.22 14.19 18.22
N ILE A 281 1.18 14.83 17.70
CA ILE A 281 1.25 15.67 16.53
C ILE A 281 1.68 17.07 17.00
N PRO A 282 2.90 17.51 16.68
CA PRO A 282 3.36 18.83 17.10
C PRO A 282 2.60 19.91 16.33
N VAL A 283 2.04 20.85 17.07
CA VAL A 283 1.26 21.99 16.54
C VAL A 283 2.07 23.28 16.53
N SER A 284 3.38 23.19 16.53
CA SER A 284 4.24 24.38 16.48
C SER A 284 4.04 25.16 15.19
N GLY A 285 3.67 26.42 15.29
CA GLY A 285 3.27 27.28 14.15
C GLY A 285 1.76 27.39 13.96
N MET A 286 1.01 26.43 14.49
CA MET A 286 -0.45 26.44 14.50
C MET A 286 -1.00 27.41 15.53
N LEU A 287 -0.32 27.55 16.66
CA LEU A 287 -0.80 28.31 17.79
C LEU A 287 -1.05 29.76 17.44
N GLU A 288 -0.10 30.40 16.77
CA GLU A 288 -0.21 31.79 16.41
C GLU A 288 -1.36 32.05 15.43
N ALA A 289 -1.46 31.29 14.39
CA ALA A 289 -2.54 31.41 13.41
C ALA A 289 -3.91 31.12 14.04
N TYR A 290 -4.00 30.08 14.87
CA TYR A 290 -5.20 29.71 15.59
C TYR A 290 -5.67 30.78 16.56
N VAL A 291 -4.76 31.29 17.42
CA VAL A 291 -5.08 32.33 18.38
C VAL A 291 -5.44 33.64 17.68
N THR A 292 -4.78 33.97 16.56
CA THR A 292 -5.13 35.13 15.73
C THR A 292 -6.57 35.04 15.22
N LYS A 293 -6.96 33.87 14.65
CA LYS A 293 -8.31 33.67 14.17
C LYS A 293 -9.35 33.66 15.29
N LEU A 294 -9.04 33.08 16.42
CA LEU A 294 -9.93 33.14 17.57
C LEU A 294 -10.06 34.56 18.12
N SER A 295 -8.98 35.34 18.12
CA SER A 295 -9.05 36.78 18.44
C SER A 295 -9.98 37.53 17.50
N GLU A 296 -9.90 37.24 16.19
CA GLU A 296 -10.83 37.83 15.21
C GLU A 296 -12.28 37.42 15.46
N LEU A 297 -12.53 36.12 15.77
CA LEU A 297 -13.87 35.56 15.97
C LEU A 297 -14.49 36.01 17.32
N THR A 298 -13.71 36.02 18.38
CA THR A 298 -14.21 36.32 19.74
C THR A 298 -14.13 37.78 20.10
N GLY A 299 -13.33 38.59 19.37
CA GLY A 299 -13.02 39.96 19.74
C GLY A 299 -12.08 40.12 20.94
N ILE A 300 -11.59 38.98 21.49
CA ILE A 300 -10.63 38.97 22.59
C ILE A 300 -9.23 39.22 22.06
N PRO A 301 -8.44 40.16 22.65
CA PRO A 301 -7.09 40.44 22.17
C PRO A 301 -6.19 39.22 22.14
N TYR A 302 -5.34 39.13 21.12
CA TYR A 302 -4.38 38.02 20.91
C TYR A 302 -3.52 37.76 22.14
N GLU A 303 -2.97 38.84 22.76
CA GLU A 303 -2.09 38.73 23.94
C GLU A 303 -2.84 38.13 25.15
N GLN A 304 -4.14 38.33 25.23
CA GLN A 304 -4.97 37.78 26.29
C GLN A 304 -5.22 36.29 26.04
N LEU A 305 -5.59 35.92 24.83
CA LEU A 305 -5.82 34.55 24.45
C LEU A 305 -4.56 33.69 24.58
N ILE A 306 -3.40 34.16 24.12
CA ILE A 306 -2.14 33.41 24.19
C ILE A 306 -1.64 33.19 25.61
N ASN A 307 -1.99 34.08 26.54
CA ASN A 307 -1.64 33.93 27.95
C ASN A 307 -2.60 33.05 28.74
N MET A 308 -3.70 32.63 28.12
CA MET A 308 -4.64 31.69 28.72
C MET A 308 -4.11 30.26 28.62
N ASP A 309 -3.32 29.84 29.60
CA ASP A 309 -2.85 28.44 29.68
C ASP A 309 -4.00 27.46 29.68
N VAL A 310 -5.17 27.88 30.13
CA VAL A 310 -6.45 27.17 30.15
C VAL A 310 -7.03 26.94 28.78
N PHE A 311 -6.77 27.83 27.84
CA PHE A 311 -7.34 27.77 26.49
C PHE A 311 -6.86 26.57 25.67
N PHE A 312 -5.62 26.21 25.88
CA PHE A 312 -4.99 25.05 25.27
C PHE A 312 -4.98 23.86 26.21
N GLY A 313 -5.24 24.13 27.47
CA GLY A 313 -5.25 23.17 28.53
C GLY A 313 -6.56 22.41 28.51
N CYS A 314 -6.62 21.40 27.75
CA CYS A 314 -7.59 20.33 27.92
C CYS A 314 -7.62 19.80 29.35
N ASN A 315 -6.99 20.48 30.29
CA ASN A 315 -6.82 20.07 31.68
C ASN A 315 -7.75 20.77 32.66
N ILE A 316 -8.51 21.78 32.25
CA ILE A 316 -9.30 22.58 33.22
C ILE A 316 -10.71 22.79 32.67
N LYS A 317 -11.63 21.96 33.10
CA LYS A 317 -13.06 22.10 32.82
C LYS A 317 -13.63 23.34 33.52
N GLY A 318 -14.34 24.14 32.74
CA GLY A 318 -15.07 25.28 33.28
C GLY A 318 -14.21 26.43 33.81
N ALA A 319 -12.90 26.45 33.45
CA ALA A 319 -12.09 27.60 33.77
C ALA A 319 -12.53 28.81 32.96
N SER A 320 -12.79 29.90 33.62
CA SER A 320 -13.11 31.19 33.01
C SER A 320 -12.04 32.21 33.37
N ILE A 321 -11.45 32.86 32.36
CA ILE A 321 -10.55 33.97 32.52
C ILE A 321 -11.08 35.11 31.66
N ASP A 322 -11.37 36.24 32.27
CA ASP A 322 -11.89 37.43 31.60
C ASP A 322 -13.12 37.16 30.68
N GLY A 323 -14.05 36.30 31.16
CA GLY A 323 -15.27 35.96 30.42
C GLY A 323 -15.13 34.86 29.37
N VAL A 324 -13.93 34.30 29.18
CA VAL A 324 -13.73 33.13 28.29
C VAL A 324 -13.74 31.86 29.11
N THR A 325 -14.66 30.97 28.80
CA THR A 325 -14.79 29.66 29.43
C THR A 325 -14.38 28.57 28.45
N VAL A 326 -13.48 27.68 28.87
CA VAL A 326 -13.12 26.48 28.10
C VAL A 326 -14.08 25.36 28.48
N ASP A 327 -14.90 24.96 27.53
CA ASP A 327 -15.81 23.81 27.68
C ASP A 327 -15.17 22.57 27.05
N THR A 328 -15.03 21.52 27.88
CA THR A 328 -14.43 20.25 27.49
C THR A 328 -15.46 19.13 27.37
N ASP A 329 -16.75 19.42 27.30
CA ASP A 329 -17.81 18.40 27.27
C ASP A 329 -17.79 17.48 26.04
N GLY A 330 -17.07 17.82 24.98
CA GLY A 330 -16.76 16.93 23.85
C GLY A 330 -15.42 16.24 23.97
N ILE A 331 -14.64 16.55 24.99
CA ILE A 331 -13.28 16.09 25.20
C ILE A 331 -13.21 15.55 26.62
N ASP A 332 -13.02 14.25 26.79
CA ASP A 332 -12.86 13.65 28.10
C ASP A 332 -11.66 14.28 28.80
N ILE A 333 -11.86 14.72 30.04
CA ILE A 333 -10.81 15.38 30.85
C ILE A 333 -9.71 14.42 31.25
N SER A 334 -9.98 13.14 31.29
CA SER A 334 -8.92 12.13 31.31
C SER A 334 -8.05 12.22 30.06
N GLY A 335 -8.41 13.10 29.14
CA GLY A 335 -7.68 13.47 27.96
C GLY A 335 -8.09 12.71 26.71
N GLU A 336 -9.26 12.08 26.68
CA GLU A 336 -9.61 11.18 25.59
C GLU A 336 -10.91 11.59 24.90
N PHE A 337 -10.80 11.74 23.58
CA PHE A 337 -11.92 12.01 22.70
C PHE A 337 -12.04 10.87 21.67
N GLY A 338 -12.98 9.96 21.88
CA GLY A 338 -13.19 8.82 21.03
C GLY A 338 -14.06 9.13 19.82
N VAL A 339 -13.56 8.85 18.62
CA VAL A 339 -14.30 9.07 17.37
C VAL A 339 -14.09 7.90 16.41
N LYS A 340 -15.02 7.72 15.49
CA LYS A 340 -14.95 6.70 14.46
C LYS A 340 -14.77 7.33 13.07
N LEU A 341 -13.71 6.94 12.37
CA LEU A 341 -13.61 7.16 10.93
C LEU A 341 -14.47 6.08 10.27
N ALA A 342 -15.62 6.41 9.76
CA ALA A 342 -16.60 5.45 9.27
C ALA A 342 -17.30 5.87 7.97
N SER A 343 -16.96 7.01 7.40
CA SER A 343 -17.63 7.58 6.21
C SER A 343 -17.08 7.06 4.88
N GLY A 344 -16.05 6.21 4.91
CA GLY A 344 -15.43 5.67 3.71
C GLY A 344 -16.18 4.49 3.10
N SER A 345 -15.85 4.22 1.84
CA SER A 345 -16.43 3.13 1.06
C SER A 345 -15.39 2.45 0.18
N ASN A 346 -15.51 1.14 0.00
CA ASN A 346 -14.73 0.40 -1.00
C ASN A 346 -15.19 0.65 -2.44
N GLY A 347 -16.31 1.35 -2.64
CA GLY A 347 -16.99 1.46 -3.92
C GLY A 347 -17.66 0.16 -4.36
N THR A 348 -18.33 0.21 -5.49
CA THR A 348 -19.07 -0.91 -6.07
C THR A 348 -18.59 -1.29 -7.47
N GLU A 349 -17.69 -0.51 -8.07
CA GLU A 349 -17.18 -0.73 -9.43
C GLU A 349 -16.55 -2.12 -9.60
N PHE A 350 -15.90 -2.64 -8.55
CA PHE A 350 -15.27 -3.96 -8.58
C PHE A 350 -16.19 -5.10 -8.12
N ASP A 351 -17.43 -4.84 -7.80
CA ASP A 351 -18.37 -5.89 -7.43
C ASP A 351 -18.62 -6.84 -8.60
N TYR A 352 -18.65 -8.13 -8.31
CA TYR A 352 -18.97 -9.16 -9.29
C TYR A 352 -20.34 -9.73 -9.01
N ASN A 353 -21.30 -9.50 -9.92
CA ASN A 353 -22.69 -9.95 -9.78
C ASN A 353 -23.32 -9.53 -8.42
N GLY A 354 -23.05 -8.30 -7.96
CA GLY A 354 -23.54 -7.78 -6.69
C GLY A 354 -22.86 -8.37 -5.46
N THR A 355 -21.69 -9.01 -5.62
CA THR A 355 -20.89 -9.53 -4.52
C THR A 355 -19.50 -8.89 -4.49
N THR A 356 -18.88 -8.83 -3.33
CA THR A 356 -17.53 -8.27 -3.13
C THR A 356 -16.41 -9.20 -3.59
N ALA A 357 -16.65 -10.11 -4.53
CA ALA A 357 -15.61 -10.99 -5.10
C ALA A 357 -14.82 -10.23 -6.18
N TYR A 358 -14.06 -9.24 -5.78
CA TYR A 358 -13.34 -8.29 -6.64
C TYR A 358 -12.45 -8.94 -7.68
N TYR A 359 -11.76 -10.03 -7.34
CA TYR A 359 -10.86 -10.73 -8.24
C TYR A 359 -11.55 -11.34 -9.49
N LYS A 360 -12.88 -11.43 -9.50
CA LYS A 360 -13.68 -11.90 -10.63
C LYS A 360 -14.18 -10.76 -11.52
N SER A 361 -14.03 -9.51 -11.10
CA SER A 361 -14.56 -8.35 -11.79
C SER A 361 -13.73 -7.99 -13.02
N ASP A 362 -14.41 -7.71 -14.14
CA ASP A 362 -13.76 -7.21 -15.34
C ASP A 362 -13.18 -5.80 -15.14
N ALA A 363 -13.84 -4.96 -14.35
CA ALA A 363 -13.33 -3.61 -14.03
C ALA A 363 -12.02 -3.69 -13.23
N TYR A 364 -11.93 -4.60 -12.26
CA TYR A 364 -10.67 -4.84 -11.56
C TYR A 364 -9.57 -5.36 -12.50
N ALA A 365 -9.89 -6.30 -13.38
CA ALA A 365 -8.94 -6.79 -14.37
C ALA A 365 -8.46 -5.69 -15.34
N GLU A 366 -9.33 -4.73 -15.73
CA GLU A 366 -8.94 -3.56 -16.53
C GLU A 366 -8.02 -2.60 -15.73
N ALA A 367 -8.30 -2.38 -14.45
CA ALA A 367 -7.44 -1.57 -13.58
C ALA A 367 -6.04 -2.20 -13.43
N LEU A 368 -5.95 -3.53 -13.28
CA LEU A 368 -4.68 -4.24 -13.29
C LEU A 368 -3.94 -4.09 -14.64
N CYS A 369 -4.64 -4.22 -15.77
CA CYS A 369 -4.03 -4.01 -17.08
C CYS A 369 -3.48 -2.60 -17.24
N LYS A 370 -4.20 -1.56 -16.79
CA LYS A 370 -3.72 -0.18 -16.79
C LYS A 370 -2.44 -0.07 -15.95
N PHE A 371 -2.44 -0.57 -14.73
CA PHE A 371 -1.26 -0.54 -13.86
C PHE A 371 -0.05 -1.19 -14.52
N TYR A 372 -0.15 -2.43 -14.99
CA TYR A 372 0.98 -3.15 -15.58
C TYR A 372 1.45 -2.56 -16.92
N ARG A 373 0.61 -1.78 -17.60
CA ARG A 373 0.99 -0.99 -18.78
C ARG A 373 1.50 0.41 -18.47
N GLY A 374 1.62 0.77 -17.20
CA GLY A 374 2.13 2.05 -16.72
C GLY A 374 1.16 3.21 -16.91
N TYR A 375 -0.14 2.94 -17.02
CA TYR A 375 -1.17 3.97 -17.03
C TYR A 375 -1.72 4.20 -15.61
N SER A 376 -2.22 5.43 -15.39
CA SER A 376 -2.97 5.69 -14.16
C SER A 376 -4.19 4.77 -14.08
N VAL A 377 -4.45 4.20 -12.90
CA VAL A 377 -5.64 3.39 -12.63
C VAL A 377 -6.90 4.23 -12.46
N GLN A 378 -6.77 5.55 -12.38
CA GLN A 378 -7.89 6.48 -12.30
C GLN A 378 -8.55 6.70 -13.66
N ALA A 379 -9.87 6.82 -13.68
CA ALA A 379 -10.67 6.67 -14.90
C ALA A 379 -10.40 7.71 -16.00
N ASN A 380 -9.93 8.90 -15.67
CA ASN A 380 -9.85 10.04 -16.61
C ASN A 380 -8.44 10.57 -16.83
N ASP A 381 -7.42 9.87 -16.33
CA ASP A 381 -6.05 10.27 -16.55
C ASP A 381 -5.43 9.39 -17.65
N PRO A 382 -5.37 9.86 -18.91
CA PRO A 382 -4.73 9.12 -19.99
C PRO A 382 -3.21 9.09 -19.87
N PHE A 383 -2.61 9.93 -19.04
CA PHE A 383 -1.19 10.10 -18.74
C PHE A 383 -1.06 10.78 -17.38
N PRO A 384 -0.03 10.51 -16.63
CA PRO A 384 1.24 9.83 -16.84
C PRO A 384 1.35 8.49 -16.14
N TYR A 385 2.49 7.81 -16.29
CA TYR A 385 2.91 6.66 -15.51
C TYR A 385 2.82 6.96 -14.02
N ASP A 386 1.82 6.39 -13.39
CA ASP A 386 1.50 6.69 -12.00
C ASP A 386 2.64 6.26 -11.05
N ASP A 387 3.30 5.15 -11.37
CA ASP A 387 4.21 4.47 -10.45
C ASP A 387 5.61 4.18 -11.01
N GLN A 388 5.95 4.67 -12.15
CA GLN A 388 7.27 4.52 -12.77
C GLN A 388 7.79 3.05 -12.85
N ILE A 389 6.88 2.05 -12.89
CA ILE A 389 7.25 0.63 -12.93
C ILE A 389 8.09 0.27 -14.17
N TYR A 390 8.02 1.10 -15.21
CA TYR A 390 8.83 0.99 -16.42
C TYR A 390 10.26 1.51 -16.24
N ASN A 391 10.55 2.21 -15.14
CA ASN A 391 11.88 2.71 -14.87
C ASN A 391 12.76 1.65 -14.18
N VAL A 392 13.61 1.00 -14.95
CA VAL A 392 14.51 -0.06 -14.51
C VAL A 392 15.58 0.40 -13.51
N ASP A 393 15.88 1.69 -13.48
CA ASP A 393 16.90 2.25 -12.58
C ASP A 393 16.33 2.53 -11.18
N VAL A 394 15.01 2.73 -11.07
CA VAL A 394 14.32 3.01 -9.79
C VAL A 394 13.99 1.72 -9.04
N HIS A 395 13.34 0.77 -9.71
CA HIS A 395 12.87 -0.46 -9.09
C HIS A 395 13.57 -1.69 -9.68
N LYS A 396 14.34 -2.39 -8.84
CA LYS A 396 15.07 -3.61 -9.21
C LYS A 396 14.25 -4.84 -8.90
N ILE A 397 13.21 -5.04 -9.69
CA ILE A 397 12.29 -6.17 -9.56
C ILE A 397 13.00 -7.44 -10.02
N VAL A 398 12.85 -8.56 -9.28
CA VAL A 398 13.37 -9.87 -9.71
C VAL A 398 12.31 -10.71 -10.38
N ALA A 399 11.06 -10.65 -9.89
CA ALA A 399 9.97 -11.42 -10.46
C ALA A 399 8.61 -10.73 -10.27
N CYS A 400 7.67 -11.11 -11.14
CA CYS A 400 6.24 -10.89 -10.96
C CYS A 400 5.56 -12.26 -11.01
N VAL A 401 4.64 -12.50 -10.08
CA VAL A 401 3.93 -13.77 -9.97
C VAL A 401 2.46 -13.54 -10.25
N ASP A 402 1.93 -14.31 -11.18
CA ASP A 402 0.50 -14.36 -11.48
C ASP A 402 -0.28 -14.95 -10.28
N ALA A 403 -1.52 -14.60 -10.19
CA ALA A 403 -2.40 -15.02 -9.11
C ALA A 403 -3.80 -15.39 -9.60
N ASN A 404 -3.85 -16.27 -10.58
CA ASN A 404 -5.09 -16.66 -11.25
C ASN A 404 -5.78 -15.49 -11.99
N TYR A 405 -5.00 -14.59 -12.54
CA TYR A 405 -5.53 -13.46 -13.30
C TYR A 405 -6.14 -13.88 -14.64
N PRO A 406 -7.07 -13.10 -15.20
CA PRO A 406 -7.52 -13.28 -16.58
C PRO A 406 -6.38 -13.13 -17.58
N ILE A 407 -6.48 -13.78 -18.74
CA ILE A 407 -5.45 -13.78 -19.80
C ILE A 407 -5.01 -12.35 -20.19
N LYS A 408 -5.93 -11.39 -20.24
CA LYS A 408 -5.61 -9.99 -20.55
C LYS A 408 -4.59 -9.38 -19.57
N VAL A 409 -4.70 -9.70 -18.27
CA VAL A 409 -3.77 -9.22 -17.24
C VAL A 409 -2.43 -9.96 -17.34
N LYS A 410 -2.44 -11.29 -17.56
CA LYS A 410 -1.22 -12.07 -17.80
C LYS A 410 -0.40 -11.50 -18.96
N ASN A 411 -1.07 -11.14 -20.05
CA ASN A 411 -0.42 -10.55 -21.23
C ASN A 411 0.11 -9.12 -20.92
N ALA A 412 -0.60 -8.32 -20.11
CA ALA A 412 -0.12 -6.99 -19.71
C ALA A 412 1.16 -7.08 -18.83
N ILE A 413 1.22 -8.04 -17.89
CA ILE A 413 2.44 -8.30 -17.11
C ILE A 413 3.58 -8.74 -18.02
N THR A 414 3.29 -9.57 -19.03
CA THR A 414 4.28 -10.02 -20.00
C THR A 414 4.80 -8.87 -20.87
N GLU A 415 3.93 -7.96 -21.31
CA GLU A 415 4.33 -6.75 -22.03
C GLU A 415 5.31 -5.89 -21.22
N LEU A 416 5.09 -5.76 -19.92
CA LEU A 416 6.02 -5.08 -19.01
C LEU A 416 7.37 -5.80 -18.94
N ALA A 417 7.37 -7.15 -18.83
CA ALA A 417 8.60 -7.92 -18.80
C ALA A 417 9.38 -7.83 -20.11
N ASP A 418 8.71 -7.89 -21.25
CA ASP A 418 9.34 -7.72 -22.57
C ASP A 418 9.97 -6.33 -22.75
N PHE A 419 9.36 -5.29 -22.17
CA PHE A 419 9.91 -3.94 -22.23
C PHE A 419 11.12 -3.77 -21.31
N ARG A 420 11.04 -4.30 -20.07
CA ARG A 420 12.10 -4.13 -19.06
C ARG A 420 13.25 -5.11 -19.25
N GLU A 421 12.95 -6.36 -19.62
CA GLU A 421 13.90 -7.48 -19.80
C GLU A 421 14.66 -7.90 -18.53
N ASP A 422 14.51 -7.20 -17.40
CA ASP A 422 15.29 -7.39 -16.18
C ASP A 422 14.60 -8.15 -15.05
N PHE A 423 13.36 -8.62 -15.26
CA PHE A 423 12.64 -9.47 -14.31
C PHE A 423 11.90 -10.59 -15.01
N PHE A 424 11.53 -11.63 -14.26
CA PHE A 424 10.88 -12.81 -14.79
C PHE A 424 9.40 -12.90 -14.35
N VAL A 425 8.53 -13.40 -15.22
CA VAL A 425 7.09 -13.57 -14.95
C VAL A 425 6.74 -15.04 -14.82
N PHE A 426 6.20 -15.43 -13.67
CA PHE A 426 5.62 -16.74 -13.43
C PHE A 426 4.12 -16.65 -13.63
N ARG A 427 3.59 -17.22 -14.72
CA ARG A 427 2.18 -17.19 -15.07
C ARG A 427 1.50 -18.50 -14.73
N ASP A 428 0.32 -18.40 -14.17
CA ASP A 428 -0.55 -19.54 -13.92
C ASP A 428 -1.52 -19.76 -15.07
N TYR A 429 -2.04 -20.96 -15.19
CA TYR A 429 -3.31 -21.17 -15.87
C TYR A 429 -4.46 -20.85 -14.92
N THR A 430 -5.63 -20.52 -15.51
CA THR A 430 -6.82 -20.23 -14.71
C THR A 430 -7.40 -21.50 -14.09
N THR A 431 -8.06 -21.35 -12.94
CA THR A 431 -8.60 -22.50 -12.18
C THR A 431 -9.76 -23.24 -12.87
N ASP A 432 -10.22 -22.76 -14.01
CA ASP A 432 -11.26 -23.35 -14.85
C ASP A 432 -10.73 -24.28 -15.96
N VAL A 433 -9.42 -24.49 -16.03
CA VAL A 433 -8.78 -25.43 -16.96
C VAL A 433 -8.86 -26.84 -16.38
N TYR A 434 -9.63 -27.72 -17.00
CA TYR A 434 -9.83 -29.11 -16.55
C TYR A 434 -9.43 -30.17 -17.58
N THR A 435 -9.23 -29.79 -18.82
CA THR A 435 -8.89 -30.71 -19.89
C THR A 435 -7.63 -30.30 -20.64
N PHE A 436 -7.03 -31.24 -21.36
CA PHE A 436 -5.89 -30.97 -22.21
C PHE A 436 -6.22 -29.94 -23.32
N ALA A 437 -7.43 -29.99 -23.87
CA ALA A 437 -7.89 -29.03 -24.87
C ALA A 437 -7.99 -27.62 -24.32
N ASP A 438 -8.50 -27.46 -23.08
CA ASP A 438 -8.54 -26.18 -22.38
C ASP A 438 -7.12 -25.61 -22.18
N ALA A 439 -6.17 -26.47 -21.82
CA ALA A 439 -4.78 -26.09 -21.63
C ALA A 439 -4.15 -25.57 -22.93
N LEU A 440 -4.36 -26.23 -24.05
CA LEU A 440 -3.87 -25.77 -25.35
C LEU A 440 -4.55 -24.47 -25.80
N ASP A 441 -5.85 -24.31 -25.52
CA ASP A 441 -6.59 -23.08 -25.83
C ASP A 441 -6.03 -21.88 -25.05
N VAL A 442 -5.80 -22.04 -23.74
CA VAL A 442 -5.17 -20.99 -22.91
C VAL A 442 -3.78 -20.67 -23.42
N GLN A 443 -2.96 -21.70 -23.71
CA GLN A 443 -1.59 -21.51 -24.21
C GLN A 443 -1.54 -20.74 -25.52
N SER A 444 -2.53 -20.95 -26.40
CA SER A 444 -2.62 -20.23 -27.68
C SER A 444 -2.89 -18.73 -27.53
N LYS A 445 -3.48 -18.31 -26.40
CA LYS A 445 -3.86 -16.90 -26.11
C LYS A 445 -2.82 -16.14 -25.30
N LEU A 446 -1.87 -16.86 -24.69
CA LEU A 446 -0.79 -16.27 -23.92
C LEU A 446 0.32 -15.74 -24.84
N LYS A 447 0.79 -14.51 -24.54
CA LYS A 447 1.91 -13.91 -25.27
C LYS A 447 3.20 -14.73 -25.05
N LYS A 448 3.88 -15.07 -26.12
CA LYS A 448 5.12 -15.86 -26.10
C LYS A 448 6.32 -14.95 -25.83
N THR A 449 7.17 -15.35 -24.89
CA THR A 449 8.38 -14.63 -24.52
C THR A 449 9.35 -15.52 -23.75
N ARG A 450 10.64 -15.17 -23.76
CA ARG A 450 11.66 -15.79 -22.91
C ARG A 450 11.59 -15.30 -21.45
N PHE A 451 10.89 -14.23 -21.18
CA PHE A 451 10.82 -13.61 -19.86
C PHE A 451 9.62 -14.06 -19.03
N ALA A 452 8.89 -15.07 -19.51
CA ALA A 452 7.78 -15.67 -18.77
C ALA A 452 7.80 -17.19 -18.88
N ALA A 453 7.17 -17.86 -17.90
CA ALA A 453 6.92 -19.29 -17.87
C ALA A 453 5.47 -19.56 -17.48
N ASP A 454 4.88 -20.60 -18.08
CA ASP A 454 3.47 -20.96 -17.93
C ASP A 454 3.32 -22.24 -17.11
N TYR A 455 2.48 -22.22 -16.07
CA TYR A 455 2.26 -23.31 -15.12
C TYR A 455 0.82 -23.76 -15.09
N LEU A 456 0.59 -25.04 -15.39
CA LEU A 456 -0.73 -25.58 -15.69
C LEU A 456 -1.51 -26.07 -14.47
N THR A 457 -0.82 -26.65 -13.48
CA THR A 457 -1.47 -27.42 -12.43
C THR A 457 -2.27 -26.55 -11.47
N THR A 458 -3.53 -26.93 -11.22
CA THR A 458 -4.39 -26.30 -10.21
C THR A 458 -4.94 -27.36 -9.27
N TYR A 459 -5.21 -27.01 -8.03
CA TYR A 459 -5.62 -27.93 -6.97
C TYR A 459 -6.37 -27.20 -5.86
N ASP A 460 -6.93 -27.96 -4.92
CA ASP A 460 -7.59 -27.37 -3.77
C ASP A 460 -6.66 -27.33 -2.56
N VAL A 461 -6.81 -26.29 -1.76
CA VAL A 461 -6.13 -26.12 -0.47
C VAL A 461 -7.12 -25.68 0.61
N ILE A 462 -6.71 -25.75 1.86
CA ILE A 462 -7.47 -25.15 2.97
C ILE A 462 -7.04 -23.70 3.14
N ASP A 463 -7.97 -22.79 3.01
CA ASP A 463 -7.75 -21.36 3.31
C ASP A 463 -7.28 -21.21 4.77
N PRO A 464 -6.11 -20.61 5.03
CA PRO A 464 -5.56 -20.49 6.38
C PRO A 464 -6.43 -19.67 7.33
N TYR A 465 -7.23 -18.74 6.81
CA TYR A 465 -8.05 -17.82 7.60
C TYR A 465 -9.48 -18.34 7.84
N THR A 466 -10.14 -18.79 6.77
CA THR A 466 -11.54 -19.23 6.85
C THR A 466 -11.71 -20.71 7.12
N ARG A 467 -10.62 -21.50 7.01
CA ARG A 467 -10.62 -22.97 7.10
C ARG A 467 -11.52 -23.65 6.07
N LYS A 468 -11.93 -22.94 5.05
CA LYS A 468 -12.71 -23.48 3.92
C LYS A 468 -11.79 -24.00 2.82
N ARG A 469 -12.29 -24.96 2.06
CA ARG A 469 -11.61 -25.44 0.85
C ARG A 469 -11.73 -24.38 -0.24
N ILE A 470 -10.61 -24.03 -0.86
CA ILE A 470 -10.51 -23.08 -1.95
C ILE A 470 -9.67 -23.67 -3.08
N ARG A 471 -10.00 -23.30 -4.32
CA ARG A 471 -9.27 -23.68 -5.51
C ARG A 471 -8.20 -22.67 -5.84
N VAL A 472 -6.96 -23.12 -6.02
CA VAL A 472 -5.79 -22.28 -6.29
C VAL A 472 -4.96 -22.81 -7.46
N THR A 473 -4.07 -21.98 -7.95
CA THR A 473 -3.09 -22.32 -8.99
C THR A 473 -1.74 -22.66 -8.39
N MET A 474 -0.81 -23.21 -9.18
CA MET A 474 0.52 -23.63 -8.69
C MET A 474 1.27 -22.54 -7.96
N MET A 475 1.14 -21.28 -8.39
CA MET A 475 1.87 -20.16 -7.79
C MET A 475 1.51 -19.94 -6.32
N TYR A 476 0.36 -20.40 -5.85
CA TYR A 476 0.02 -20.35 -4.44
C TYR A 476 1.07 -21.01 -3.53
N ASP A 477 1.64 -22.14 -3.96
CA ASP A 477 2.71 -22.81 -3.21
C ASP A 477 4.10 -22.44 -3.69
N LEU A 478 4.29 -22.14 -4.97
CA LEU A 478 5.60 -21.87 -5.53
C LEU A 478 6.21 -20.53 -5.09
N VAL A 479 5.42 -19.55 -4.66
CA VAL A 479 5.94 -18.23 -4.26
C VAL A 479 6.94 -18.32 -3.10
N GLN A 480 6.73 -19.17 -2.11
CA GLN A 480 7.65 -19.30 -0.98
C GLN A 480 9.01 -19.90 -1.38
N PRO A 481 9.08 -21.08 -2.01
CA PRO A 481 10.37 -21.58 -2.48
C PRO A 481 11.01 -20.70 -3.55
N LEU A 482 10.25 -19.96 -4.37
CA LEU A 482 10.80 -18.97 -5.31
C LEU A 482 11.54 -17.84 -4.58
N VAL A 483 10.99 -17.30 -3.47
CA VAL A 483 11.68 -16.28 -2.66
C VAL A 483 13.03 -16.79 -2.17
N VAL A 484 13.05 -18.00 -1.62
CA VAL A 484 14.28 -18.65 -1.13
C VAL A 484 15.26 -18.91 -2.28
N HIS A 485 14.74 -19.36 -3.42
CA HIS A 485 15.54 -19.63 -4.62
C HIS A 485 16.20 -18.37 -5.17
N PHE A 486 15.45 -17.29 -5.36
CA PHE A 486 16.00 -16.00 -5.81
C PHE A 486 17.02 -15.41 -4.83
N SER A 487 16.85 -15.66 -3.53
CA SER A 487 17.78 -15.17 -2.52
C SER A 487 19.09 -15.97 -2.47
N ASN A 488 19.08 -17.26 -2.84
CA ASN A 488 20.22 -18.16 -2.63
C ASN A 488 20.89 -18.64 -3.92
N SER A 489 20.11 -19.08 -4.90
CA SER A 489 20.63 -19.79 -6.09
C SER A 489 19.74 -19.60 -7.33
N PRO A 490 19.51 -18.37 -7.80
CA PRO A 490 18.58 -18.09 -8.90
C PRO A 490 18.94 -18.79 -10.22
N TYR A 491 20.18 -19.25 -10.39
CA TYR A 491 20.67 -19.95 -11.56
C TYR A 491 20.43 -21.47 -11.54
N ALA A 492 20.08 -22.03 -10.37
CA ALA A 492 19.90 -23.48 -10.23
C ALA A 492 18.57 -23.96 -10.79
N PRO A 493 18.49 -25.14 -11.43
CA PRO A 493 17.21 -25.76 -11.79
C PRO A 493 16.38 -26.10 -10.54
N PHE A 494 15.04 -25.93 -10.62
CA PHE A 494 14.13 -26.22 -9.53
C PHE A 494 12.97 -27.16 -9.97
N ALA A 495 13.26 -28.08 -10.89
CA ALA A 495 12.34 -29.12 -11.33
C ALA A 495 12.93 -30.52 -11.16
N GLY A 496 12.09 -31.54 -11.27
CA GLY A 496 12.44 -32.94 -11.14
C GLY A 496 12.31 -33.48 -9.71
N VAL A 497 12.62 -34.76 -9.51
CA VAL A 497 12.34 -35.51 -8.27
C VAL A 497 13.05 -34.95 -7.03
N ILE A 498 14.29 -34.49 -7.19
CA ILE A 498 15.13 -34.07 -6.06
C ILE A 498 15.10 -32.55 -5.86
N ASN A 499 15.16 -31.80 -6.96
CA ASN A 499 15.28 -30.33 -6.91
C ASN A 499 13.94 -29.63 -7.17
N GLY A 500 12.90 -30.35 -7.59
CA GLY A 500 11.60 -29.77 -7.91
C GLY A 500 10.93 -29.18 -6.68
N PHE A 501 10.34 -28.01 -6.86
CA PHE A 501 9.52 -27.41 -5.82
C PHE A 501 8.28 -28.24 -5.56
N VAL A 502 7.98 -28.46 -4.28
CA VAL A 502 6.86 -29.29 -3.82
C VAL A 502 5.63 -28.41 -3.58
N LEU A 503 4.47 -28.85 -4.06
CA LEU A 503 3.17 -28.23 -3.80
C LEU A 503 2.58 -28.80 -2.50
N SER A 504 3.15 -28.39 -1.37
CA SER A 504 2.94 -29.03 -0.06
C SER A 504 1.54 -28.81 0.54
N ASN A 505 0.76 -27.84 0.06
CA ASN A 505 -0.59 -27.55 0.56
C ASN A 505 -1.68 -28.20 -0.28
N ALA A 506 -1.34 -28.88 -1.37
CA ALA A 506 -2.31 -29.53 -2.25
C ALA A 506 -3.07 -30.65 -1.52
N ILE A 507 -4.40 -30.63 -1.60
CA ILE A 507 -5.23 -31.72 -1.10
C ILE A 507 -5.16 -32.85 -2.12
N GLU A 508 -4.81 -34.05 -1.64
CA GLU A 508 -4.69 -35.24 -2.48
C GLU A 508 -5.97 -35.49 -3.30
N GLY A 509 -5.79 -35.85 -4.57
CA GLY A 509 -6.90 -36.17 -5.50
C GLY A 509 -7.66 -34.93 -6.00
N THR A 510 -7.14 -33.72 -5.81
CA THR A 510 -7.83 -32.49 -6.25
C THR A 510 -7.18 -31.78 -7.43
N ILE A 511 -6.11 -32.33 -7.99
CA ILE A 511 -5.43 -31.77 -9.16
C ILE A 511 -6.41 -31.71 -10.34
N ASN A 512 -6.37 -30.64 -11.14
CA ASN A 512 -7.25 -30.44 -12.29
C ASN A 512 -7.16 -31.58 -13.32
N PHE A 513 -5.96 -31.97 -13.74
CA PHE A 513 -5.66 -33.18 -14.46
C PHE A 513 -4.15 -33.46 -14.42
N VAL A 514 -3.79 -34.72 -14.64
CA VAL A 514 -2.40 -35.17 -14.76
C VAL A 514 -2.16 -35.52 -16.21
N PRO A 515 -1.18 -34.90 -16.90
CA PRO A 515 -0.84 -35.29 -18.27
C PRO A 515 -0.40 -36.75 -18.34
N VAL A 516 -0.81 -37.43 -19.37
CA VAL A 516 -0.48 -38.86 -19.60
C VAL A 516 0.06 -39.08 -21.00
N THR A 517 0.88 -40.10 -21.14
CA THR A 517 1.31 -40.61 -22.44
C THR A 517 0.70 -41.98 -22.64
N THR A 518 -0.03 -42.17 -23.74
CA THR A 518 -0.58 -43.41 -24.18
C THR A 518 -0.01 -43.76 -25.56
N PRO A 519 -0.10 -45.04 -26.03
CA PRO A 519 0.36 -45.39 -27.37
C PRO A 519 -0.30 -44.61 -28.50
N GLU A 520 -1.50 -44.05 -28.25
CA GLU A 520 -2.30 -43.33 -29.24
C GLU A 520 -2.17 -41.82 -29.11
N PHE A 521 -1.80 -41.32 -27.93
CA PHE A 521 -1.78 -39.88 -27.66
C PHE A 521 -0.78 -39.50 -26.54
N ASP A 522 0.20 -38.72 -26.91
CA ASP A 522 1.24 -38.23 -26.01
C ASP A 522 0.94 -36.80 -25.53
N GLN A 523 0.24 -36.65 -24.41
CA GLN A 523 -0.04 -35.33 -23.80
C GLN A 523 1.21 -34.68 -23.26
N ILE A 524 2.13 -35.47 -22.69
CA ILE A 524 3.37 -34.96 -22.10
C ILE A 524 4.23 -34.32 -23.19
N GLY A 525 4.49 -35.05 -24.28
CA GLY A 525 5.27 -34.53 -25.39
C GLY A 525 4.65 -33.29 -26.03
N LEU A 526 3.33 -33.25 -26.17
CA LEU A 526 2.64 -32.07 -26.71
C LEU A 526 2.70 -30.83 -25.77
N LEU A 527 2.69 -31.01 -24.44
CA LEU A 527 2.88 -29.91 -23.48
C LEU A 527 4.33 -29.42 -23.50
N ASP A 528 5.29 -30.33 -23.63
CA ASP A 528 6.70 -29.99 -23.80
C ASP A 528 6.94 -29.18 -25.10
N ASP A 529 6.31 -29.57 -26.19
CA ASP A 529 6.38 -28.88 -27.48
C ASP A 529 5.87 -27.41 -27.39
N VAL A 530 4.82 -27.18 -26.62
CA VAL A 530 4.25 -25.84 -26.40
C VAL A 530 4.81 -25.12 -25.17
N ARG A 531 5.82 -25.69 -24.51
CA ARG A 531 6.54 -25.09 -23.38
C ARG A 531 5.67 -24.81 -22.15
N VAL A 532 4.88 -25.78 -21.73
CA VAL A 532 4.04 -25.69 -20.53
C VAL A 532 4.67 -26.45 -19.39
N ASN A 533 4.75 -25.81 -18.23
CA ASN A 533 5.23 -26.43 -17.00
C ASN A 533 4.04 -26.99 -16.20
N TYR A 534 4.27 -28.12 -15.56
CA TYR A 534 3.25 -28.77 -14.75
C TYR A 534 3.88 -29.50 -13.56
N ALA A 535 3.06 -29.97 -12.63
CA ALA A 535 3.48 -30.79 -11.52
C ALA A 535 2.85 -32.17 -11.60
N THR A 536 3.58 -33.17 -11.13
CA THR A 536 3.08 -34.55 -11.04
C THR A 536 3.52 -35.20 -9.73
N TYR A 537 2.83 -36.26 -9.34
CA TYR A 537 3.22 -37.10 -8.21
C TYR A 537 4.38 -38.01 -8.60
N HIS A 538 5.38 -38.07 -7.75
CA HIS A 538 6.47 -39.01 -7.88
C HIS A 538 6.23 -40.26 -7.06
N GLU A 539 6.37 -41.43 -7.71
CA GLU A 539 6.23 -42.72 -7.04
C GLU A 539 7.25 -42.91 -5.90
N TYR A 540 8.41 -42.27 -6.01
CA TYR A 540 9.49 -42.42 -5.03
C TYR A 540 9.17 -41.83 -3.65
N ASN A 541 8.55 -40.65 -3.57
CA ASN A 541 8.28 -39.95 -2.31
C ASN A 541 6.81 -39.58 -2.13
N GLY A 542 5.97 -39.75 -3.15
CA GLY A 542 4.56 -39.35 -3.13
C GLY A 542 4.31 -37.84 -3.20
N ASP A 543 5.36 -37.02 -3.32
CA ASP A 543 5.23 -35.58 -3.38
C ASP A 543 4.75 -35.10 -4.75
N LEU A 544 3.91 -34.07 -4.75
CA LEU A 544 3.53 -33.34 -5.95
C LEU A 544 4.59 -32.29 -6.26
N THR A 545 5.39 -32.52 -7.31
CA THR A 545 6.53 -31.66 -7.63
C THR A 545 6.50 -31.12 -9.05
N VAL A 546 7.13 -29.96 -9.24
CA VAL A 546 7.36 -29.36 -10.56
C VAL A 546 8.34 -30.24 -11.37
N VAL A 547 7.98 -30.59 -12.60
CA VAL A 547 8.79 -31.49 -13.43
C VAL A 547 9.46 -30.83 -14.63
N SER A 548 9.07 -29.61 -15.00
CA SER A 548 9.64 -28.88 -16.14
C SER A 548 9.93 -27.42 -15.83
N LEU A 549 10.82 -26.79 -16.62
CA LEU A 549 11.33 -25.43 -16.40
C LEU A 549 11.38 -24.63 -17.69
N TYR A 550 10.37 -24.74 -18.52
CA TYR A 550 10.33 -24.03 -19.80
C TYR A 550 9.94 -22.57 -19.64
N THR A 551 10.62 -21.69 -20.37
CA THR A 551 10.08 -20.36 -20.70
C THR A 551 9.01 -20.50 -21.80
N SER A 552 8.16 -19.50 -21.96
CA SER A 552 7.09 -19.56 -22.96
C SER A 552 7.51 -19.18 -24.39
N GLN A 553 8.83 -19.06 -24.67
CA GLN A 553 9.29 -18.75 -26.03
C GLN A 553 9.09 -19.94 -26.99
N ASP A 554 8.83 -19.64 -28.27
CA ASP A 554 8.63 -20.68 -29.28
C ASP A 554 9.95 -21.37 -29.70
N ALA A 555 11.06 -20.61 -29.77
CA ALA A 555 12.35 -21.16 -30.16
C ALA A 555 12.91 -22.08 -29.08
N TYR A 556 13.51 -23.21 -29.51
CA TYR A 556 14.22 -24.12 -28.60
C TYR A 556 15.70 -23.77 -28.53
N THR A 557 16.08 -23.08 -27.47
CA THR A 557 17.45 -22.60 -27.23
C THR A 557 17.77 -22.74 -25.74
N GLN A 558 18.98 -22.37 -25.33
CA GLN A 558 19.32 -22.33 -23.90
C GLN A 558 18.48 -21.33 -23.10
N LEU A 559 17.89 -20.33 -23.75
CA LEU A 559 16.96 -19.38 -23.13
C LEU A 559 15.52 -19.92 -23.04
N SER A 560 15.28 -21.15 -23.49
CA SER A 560 14.01 -21.87 -23.24
C SER A 560 13.90 -22.37 -21.80
N TYR A 561 14.91 -22.14 -20.96
CA TYR A 561 14.93 -22.58 -19.56
C TYR A 561 14.92 -21.40 -18.60
N VAL A 562 14.01 -21.43 -17.63
CA VAL A 562 13.75 -20.35 -16.66
C VAL A 562 15.03 -19.94 -15.93
N ASN A 563 15.76 -20.89 -15.36
CA ASN A 563 16.97 -20.63 -14.58
C ASN A 563 18.07 -19.94 -15.40
N ASN A 564 18.19 -20.23 -16.69
CA ASN A 564 19.16 -19.59 -17.56
C ASN A 564 18.82 -18.12 -17.79
N VAL A 565 17.56 -17.81 -18.06
CA VAL A 565 17.08 -16.43 -18.25
C VAL A 565 17.21 -15.62 -16.95
N VAL A 566 16.77 -16.20 -15.83
CA VAL A 566 16.88 -15.56 -14.51
C VAL A 566 18.33 -15.26 -14.15
N ALA A 567 19.28 -16.19 -14.42
CA ALA A 567 20.69 -15.96 -14.17
C ALA A 567 21.24 -14.76 -14.97
N ILE A 568 20.87 -14.61 -16.24
CA ILE A 568 21.26 -13.43 -17.04
C ILE A 568 20.63 -12.15 -16.47
N GLN A 569 19.37 -12.19 -16.07
CA GLN A 569 18.68 -11.04 -15.52
C GLN A 569 19.34 -10.54 -14.22
N GLU A 570 19.87 -11.42 -13.38
CA GLU A 570 20.65 -11.04 -12.21
C GLU A 570 21.93 -10.29 -12.59
N VAL A 571 22.67 -10.80 -13.59
CA VAL A 571 23.84 -10.11 -14.13
C VAL A 571 23.45 -8.72 -14.65
N MET A 572 22.37 -8.60 -15.39
CA MET A 572 21.86 -7.32 -15.91
C MET A 572 21.54 -6.34 -14.77
N ARG A 573 20.87 -6.77 -13.72
CA ARG A 573 20.54 -5.95 -12.54
C ARG A 573 21.80 -5.49 -11.81
N ALA A 574 22.77 -6.36 -11.64
CA ALA A 574 24.05 -6.04 -11.02
C ALA A 574 24.82 -4.98 -11.82
N LEU A 575 24.89 -5.15 -13.14
CA LEU A 575 25.54 -4.19 -14.03
C LEU A 575 24.79 -2.83 -14.04
N ARG A 576 23.48 -2.83 -14.12
CA ARG A 576 22.67 -1.60 -14.00
C ARG A 576 22.87 -0.88 -12.66
N THR A 577 23.23 -1.60 -11.61
CA THR A 577 23.56 -1.01 -10.31
C THR A 577 24.96 -0.39 -10.28
N ALA A 578 25.94 -1.07 -10.85
CA ALA A 578 27.34 -0.69 -10.76
C ALA A 578 27.77 0.31 -11.85
N CYS A 579 27.31 0.12 -13.08
CA CYS A 579 27.74 0.92 -14.23
C CYS A 579 27.41 2.41 -14.12
N PRO A 580 26.21 2.84 -13.70
CA PRO A 580 25.88 4.27 -13.61
C PRO A 580 26.81 5.06 -12.68
N ARG A 581 27.37 4.43 -11.66
CA ARG A 581 28.32 5.06 -10.72
C ARG A 581 29.63 5.49 -11.39
N ASN A 582 29.96 4.89 -12.54
CA ASN A 582 31.18 5.16 -13.29
C ASN A 582 30.94 6.04 -14.51
N ARG A 583 29.69 6.40 -14.84
CA ARG A 583 29.36 7.35 -15.92
C ARG A 583 29.94 8.73 -15.61
N TYR A 584 30.31 9.46 -16.64
CA TYR A 584 30.87 10.82 -16.56
C TYR A 584 32.20 10.94 -15.79
N ARG A 585 32.85 9.84 -15.43
CA ARG A 585 34.24 9.88 -14.95
C ARG A 585 35.16 10.12 -16.13
N LEU A 586 36.15 11.00 -15.92
CA LEU A 586 37.19 11.24 -16.94
C LEU A 586 37.98 9.95 -17.16
N GLN A 587 38.14 9.59 -18.42
CA GLN A 587 38.93 8.43 -18.86
C GLN A 587 40.22 8.91 -19.55
N THR A 588 41.32 8.23 -19.31
CA THR A 588 42.59 8.51 -19.98
C THR A 588 42.69 7.68 -21.26
N GLY A 589 42.14 8.19 -22.35
CA GLY A 589 42.10 7.51 -23.65
C GLY A 589 40.73 6.99 -24.05
N ASN A 590 40.65 6.42 -25.26
CA ASN A 590 39.38 5.96 -25.86
C ASN A 590 39.02 4.52 -25.45
N ASP A 591 39.78 3.86 -24.60
CA ASP A 591 39.58 2.47 -24.22
C ASP A 591 38.67 2.27 -23.01
N PHE A 592 38.21 3.36 -22.35
CA PHE A 592 37.35 3.34 -21.16
C PHE A 592 37.81 2.32 -20.10
N SER A 593 39.09 2.24 -19.83
CA SER A 593 39.71 1.20 -19.01
C SER A 593 39.11 1.07 -17.60
N ASP A 594 38.82 2.20 -16.94
CA ASP A 594 38.21 2.22 -15.59
C ASP A 594 36.77 1.67 -15.61
N TYR A 595 36.01 2.01 -16.66
CA TYR A 595 34.66 1.50 -16.82
C TYR A 595 34.62 0.01 -17.10
N LYS A 596 35.52 -0.46 -17.98
CA LYS A 596 35.77 -1.87 -18.29
C LYS A 596 36.15 -2.67 -17.04
N GLN A 597 37.04 -2.11 -16.21
CA GLN A 597 37.44 -2.74 -14.95
C GLN A 597 36.26 -2.84 -13.97
N ALA A 598 35.42 -1.81 -13.86
CA ALA A 598 34.24 -1.84 -13.02
C ALA A 598 33.23 -2.91 -13.46
N CYS A 599 32.95 -3.02 -14.76
CA CYS A 599 32.09 -4.08 -15.30
C CYS A 599 32.70 -5.48 -15.05
N SER A 600 33.98 -5.65 -15.30
CA SER A 600 34.69 -6.93 -15.07
C SER A 600 34.67 -7.33 -13.59
N ALA A 601 34.76 -6.37 -12.67
CA ALA A 601 34.69 -6.65 -11.24
C ALA A 601 33.27 -7.17 -10.82
N VAL A 602 32.20 -6.61 -11.42
CA VAL A 602 30.84 -7.12 -11.20
C VAL A 602 30.68 -8.53 -11.75
N LEU A 603 31.15 -8.78 -12.98
CA LEU A 603 31.01 -10.07 -13.64
C LEU A 603 31.76 -11.19 -12.91
N LYS A 604 32.86 -10.89 -12.23
CA LYS A 604 33.57 -11.88 -11.41
C LYS A 604 32.72 -12.54 -10.35
N ASN A 605 31.71 -11.88 -9.84
CA ASN A 605 30.79 -12.43 -8.84
C ASN A 605 29.88 -13.53 -9.42
N PHE A 606 29.74 -13.59 -10.74
CA PHE A 606 28.86 -14.51 -11.46
C PHE A 606 29.58 -15.61 -12.23
N THR A 607 30.91 -15.60 -12.25
CA THR A 607 31.71 -16.60 -13.02
C THR A 607 31.34 -18.04 -12.68
N ASN A 608 30.76 -18.24 -11.57
CA ASN A 608 30.43 -19.53 -11.00
C ASN A 608 28.98 -19.98 -11.28
N TRP A 609 28.16 -19.07 -11.80
CA TRP A 609 26.80 -19.38 -12.17
C TRP A 609 26.71 -20.03 -13.55
N PHE A 610 27.75 -19.87 -14.33
CA PHE A 610 27.83 -20.29 -15.73
C PHE A 610 29.02 -21.24 -15.94
N ALA A 611 28.93 -22.11 -16.93
CA ALA A 611 30.04 -22.91 -17.40
C ALA A 611 31.18 -22.05 -17.96
N GLY A 612 30.79 -20.93 -18.55
CA GLY A 612 31.69 -19.90 -19.02
C GLY A 612 31.04 -18.56 -19.06
N LEU A 613 31.79 -17.52 -18.68
CA LEU A 613 31.36 -16.14 -18.73
C LEU A 613 32.51 -15.32 -19.34
N ALA A 614 32.29 -14.81 -20.54
CA ALA A 614 33.27 -14.00 -21.23
C ALA A 614 32.78 -12.55 -21.38
N PHE A 615 33.69 -11.61 -21.10
CA PHE A 615 33.48 -10.18 -21.31
C PHE A 615 34.37 -9.73 -22.47
N ILE A 616 33.70 -9.31 -23.55
CA ILE A 616 34.35 -8.95 -24.80
C ILE A 616 34.10 -7.46 -25.06
N TYR A 617 35.18 -6.70 -25.11
CA TYR A 617 35.17 -5.30 -25.47
C TYR A 617 35.06 -5.16 -26.99
N GLN A 618 34.02 -4.49 -27.48
CA GLN A 618 33.69 -4.39 -28.90
C GLN A 618 33.63 -2.95 -29.41
N GLN A 619 34.00 -2.00 -28.61
CA GLN A 619 33.86 -0.58 -28.97
C GLN A 619 34.69 -0.21 -30.19
N ASP A 620 34.13 0.53 -31.11
CA ASP A 620 34.82 1.16 -32.21
C ASP A 620 35.17 2.64 -31.91
N ASP A 621 36.02 3.25 -32.80
CA ASP A 621 36.44 4.64 -32.61
C ASP A 621 35.30 5.64 -32.68
N LEU A 622 34.25 5.37 -33.48
CA LEU A 622 33.08 6.21 -33.61
C LEU A 622 32.23 6.21 -32.33
N GLU A 623 32.02 5.04 -31.75
CA GLU A 623 31.35 4.91 -30.47
C GLU A 623 32.10 5.60 -29.34
N ALA A 624 33.44 5.48 -29.34
CA ALA A 624 34.30 6.17 -28.37
C ALA A 624 34.16 7.69 -28.48
N ASP A 625 34.14 8.24 -29.70
CA ASP A 625 33.95 9.66 -29.94
C ASP A 625 32.54 10.12 -29.50
N GLN A 626 31.53 9.27 -29.63
CA GLN A 626 30.16 9.51 -29.14
C GLN A 626 30.01 9.29 -27.63
N LYS A 627 31.08 8.92 -26.92
CA LYS A 627 31.10 8.60 -25.48
C LYS A 627 30.21 7.41 -25.13
N ILE A 628 30.13 6.43 -26.01
CA ILE A 628 29.41 5.17 -25.84
C ILE A 628 30.43 4.10 -25.42
N PHE A 629 30.14 3.35 -24.37
CA PHE A 629 30.84 2.14 -24.01
C PHE A 629 30.09 0.93 -24.53
N HIS A 630 30.72 0.13 -25.38
CA HIS A 630 30.13 -1.05 -25.99
C HIS A 630 30.95 -2.30 -25.64
N ALA A 631 30.27 -3.30 -25.08
CA ALA A 631 30.86 -4.61 -24.79
C ALA A 631 29.81 -5.72 -24.97
N ALA A 632 30.25 -6.89 -25.38
CA ALA A 632 29.46 -8.12 -25.36
C ALA A 632 29.77 -8.94 -24.11
N ILE A 633 28.75 -9.63 -23.59
CA ILE A 633 28.89 -10.61 -22.52
C ILE A 633 28.37 -11.93 -23.05
N GLU A 634 29.22 -12.94 -23.09
CA GLU A 634 28.90 -14.27 -23.57
C GLU A 634 28.69 -15.20 -22.36
N PHE A 635 27.60 -15.93 -22.38
CA PHE A 635 27.22 -16.88 -21.35
C PHE A 635 27.23 -18.30 -21.90
N ALA A 636 28.00 -19.19 -21.30
CA ALA A 636 27.90 -20.62 -21.52
C ALA A 636 27.23 -21.25 -20.28
N PHE A 637 26.10 -21.90 -20.47
CA PHE A 637 25.29 -22.43 -19.36
C PHE A 637 25.76 -23.80 -18.91
N ASN A 638 25.46 -24.15 -17.66
CA ASN A 638 25.67 -25.47 -17.13
C ASN A 638 24.65 -26.45 -17.73
N ASN A 639 25.08 -27.69 -17.97
CA ASN A 639 24.21 -28.75 -18.49
C ASN A 639 23.56 -29.54 -17.35
N TRP A 640 22.35 -30.02 -17.59
CA TRP A 640 21.66 -31.01 -16.77
C TRP A 640 20.92 -32.01 -17.67
N VAL A 641 20.58 -33.18 -17.11
CA VAL A 641 19.78 -34.20 -17.81
C VAL A 641 18.31 -33.90 -17.56
N GLN A 642 17.52 -33.73 -18.63
CA GLN A 642 16.08 -33.50 -18.55
C GLN A 642 15.31 -34.80 -18.89
N SER A 643 15.79 -35.58 -19.85
CA SER A 643 15.21 -36.85 -20.27
C SER A 643 16.29 -37.89 -20.52
N GLU A 644 15.98 -39.12 -20.30
CA GLU A 644 16.88 -40.27 -20.46
C GLU A 644 16.32 -41.23 -21.45
N ILE A 645 17.17 -41.70 -22.39
CA ILE A 645 16.85 -42.73 -23.34
C ILE A 645 17.85 -43.85 -23.19
N PHE A 646 17.39 -45.04 -22.86
CA PHE A 646 18.23 -46.22 -22.75
C PHE A 646 17.82 -47.23 -23.84
N ASP A 647 18.70 -47.48 -24.80
CA ASP A 647 18.52 -48.52 -25.77
C ASP A 647 18.96 -49.86 -25.17
N LEU A 648 18.01 -50.78 -25.04
CA LEU A 648 18.24 -52.10 -24.46
C LEU A 648 18.39 -53.15 -25.55
N TYR A 649 19.57 -53.72 -25.63
CA TYR A 649 19.88 -54.79 -26.63
C TYR A 649 20.00 -56.15 -25.95
N ALA A 650 19.16 -57.08 -26.32
CA ALA A 650 19.36 -58.47 -25.94
C ALA A 650 20.36 -59.13 -26.92
N ILE A 651 21.53 -59.45 -26.42
CA ILE A 651 22.56 -60.10 -27.22
C ILE A 651 22.73 -61.55 -26.79
N PRO A 652 23.12 -62.47 -27.73
CA PRO A 652 23.41 -63.87 -27.38
C PRO A 652 24.53 -63.94 -26.32
N THR A 653 24.39 -64.84 -25.35
CA THR A 653 25.31 -65.01 -24.20
C THR A 653 26.80 -65.17 -24.64
N ALA A 654 27.05 -65.69 -25.84
CA ALA A 654 28.40 -65.85 -26.39
C ALA A 654 29.10 -64.53 -26.83
N LEU A 655 28.35 -63.39 -26.86
CA LEU A 655 28.86 -62.08 -27.27
C LEU A 655 29.08 -61.12 -26.09
N VAL A 656 28.77 -61.54 -24.86
CA VAL A 656 29.10 -60.76 -23.66
C VAL A 656 30.60 -60.91 -23.39
N THR A 657 31.39 -59.99 -23.91
CA THR A 657 32.81 -59.87 -23.52
C THR A 657 32.84 -58.99 -22.27
N GLU A 658 33.56 -59.43 -21.22
CA GLU A 658 33.81 -58.74 -19.96
C GLU A 658 34.32 -57.31 -20.14
#